data_82ef93db11260bbceffe7f34ea3c26cb
#
_entry.id   82ef93db11260bbceffe7f34ea3c26cb
#
_cell.length_a   1.000
_cell.length_b   1.000
_cell.length_c   1.000
_cell.angle_alpha   90.00
_cell.angle_beta   90.00
_cell.angle_gamma   90.00
#
_symmetry.space_group_name_H-M   'P 1'
#
loop_
_entity.id
_entity.type
_entity.pdbx_description
1 polymer ?
#
loop_
_entity_poly.entity_id
_entity_poly.type
_entity_poly.pdbx_seq_one_letter_code
_entity_poly.pdbx_strand_id
1 'polypeptide(L)'
;MAFWLAQERRSQESGFIQRFDPRFWTVDFPRPAMASAVTIGPDAIRVDVELHHEGELVGLIWESVDRFDHALLAYATDRDYSHTSLSFRWRSEGVIALDQPNGPTLTIEGRDEAGVSHTWYVRLWNYAEGSPTDAHITLAFSNLESGYTLPGTPVTPTDIDRMFISIVAPGHSGGSTVPLAERVNGHVVMSDIETGGARSMLDVGDVRLPVHGLRMATAYDDAYNQTPARLLRNIIGLGYRSDIVHYVGMSHFMRLERLGDGTLLADPSGTLCEPARAWHEAFLEQAGENDLEVIPSLSFELFDAYCPQEWKQRDAAGAPAFTGWVPPSTLLSPANMQAMGWLAEVARNIVGMLRAAGLQVRFQIGEPWWWVTSAGEICLYDDAAITALGGDLPNIGDLRKALDPASLDLLDRAGDLLAASTAGLAATVRDAAQGPAEILLLAFTPTILDPSMPEVHRANLPSGWAWPAFERLQIEDYDWLIEGADALRREAFNFVDTKLGYSLVEQDYFAGFVLDAEDAEDFWPRIDRGIDEVSARGVERLYVWALPQVTRDGYTRLPSTGKSDMQSFDDVLYPFALGRSSAVAPEFSTSISVTASGHERRNALWSNARMHFDVGPGIRSETELAELIAFFRARHGPARGFRISDPFDHSSAGMTGVPTALDQLLGTGDGVRADFQLMKSYGPGPEQQVRPITRPRGDSLLVSVGGVQTGDWTLGPLGVISLGSAPAEGAEVRAGFLFDVPVRFAEDRIDIAGINFAAGEAPSIPLIELREAG
;
A
#
# COMPACT_ATOMS: atom_id res chain seq x y z
N MET A 1 0.78 4.92 -15.67
CA MET A 1 0.17 5.83 -14.67
C MET A 1 1.23 6.71 -14.05
N ALA A 2 0.89 7.97 -13.75
CA ALA A 2 1.84 8.87 -13.10
C ALA A 2 1.69 8.76 -11.58
N PHE A 3 2.79 8.60 -10.89
CA PHE A 3 2.88 8.68 -9.44
C PHE A 3 4.14 9.46 -9.05
N TRP A 4 4.20 9.92 -7.80
CA TRP A 4 5.43 10.49 -7.25
C TRP A 4 5.51 10.24 -5.74
N LEU A 5 6.71 10.29 -5.20
CA LEU A 5 6.95 10.32 -3.75
C LEU A 5 7.01 11.78 -3.29
N ALA A 6 6.06 12.18 -2.46
CA ALA A 6 5.98 13.55 -1.94
C ALA A 6 6.78 13.65 -0.65
N GLN A 7 7.95 14.29 -0.74
CA GLN A 7 8.86 14.48 0.41
C GLN A 7 8.69 15.84 1.08
N GLU A 8 8.13 16.83 0.38
CA GLU A 8 7.97 18.18 0.89
C GLU A 8 6.65 18.80 0.42
N ARG A 9 6.11 19.68 1.24
CA ARG A 9 4.97 20.53 0.87
C ARG A 9 5.45 21.69 0.03
N ARG A 10 4.98 21.81 -1.22
CA ARG A 10 5.31 22.92 -2.12
C ARG A 10 4.07 23.38 -2.89
N SER A 11 3.90 24.69 -3.02
CA SER A 11 2.89 25.33 -3.89
C SER A 11 1.46 24.81 -3.66
N GLN A 12 1.09 24.46 -2.43
CA GLN A 12 -0.24 24.06 -2.04
C GLN A 12 -0.90 25.11 -1.15
N GLU A 13 -2.22 25.19 -1.17
CA GLU A 13 -2.98 25.97 -0.22
C GLU A 13 -2.84 25.34 1.18
N SER A 14 -2.85 26.19 2.21
CA SER A 14 -2.79 25.77 3.59
C SER A 14 -4.01 26.26 4.34
N GLY A 15 -4.73 25.35 4.98
CA GLY A 15 -5.68 25.66 6.02
C GLY A 15 -4.98 25.92 7.35
N PHE A 16 -5.76 26.11 8.39
CA PHE A 16 -5.27 26.30 9.76
C PHE A 16 -6.03 25.39 10.70
N ILE A 17 -5.34 24.88 11.73
CA ILE A 17 -5.95 24.21 12.86
C ILE A 17 -5.66 25.01 14.14
N GLN A 18 -6.50 24.86 15.14
CA GLN A 18 -6.14 25.26 16.48
C GLN A 18 -4.97 24.38 16.95
N ARG A 19 -3.94 24.97 17.55
CA ARG A 19 -2.90 24.19 18.24
C ARG A 19 -3.57 23.33 19.31
N PHE A 20 -3.13 22.10 19.50
CA PHE A 20 -3.78 21.09 20.34
C PHE A 20 -5.15 20.57 19.84
N ASP A 21 -5.40 20.64 18.52
CA ASP A 21 -6.59 20.06 17.91
C ASP A 21 -6.75 18.58 18.32
N PRO A 22 -7.95 18.16 18.77
CA PRO A 22 -8.20 16.83 19.31
C PRO A 22 -7.82 15.66 18.40
N ARG A 23 -7.77 15.88 17.09
CA ARG A 23 -7.43 14.82 16.10
C ARG A 23 -5.98 14.39 16.16
N PHE A 24 -5.06 15.27 16.55
CA PHE A 24 -3.62 15.09 16.40
C PHE A 24 -2.89 14.63 17.66
N TRP A 25 -3.59 14.46 18.75
CA TRP A 25 -3.04 13.81 19.95
C TRP A 25 -2.84 12.31 19.69
N THR A 26 -1.82 11.76 20.36
CA THR A 26 -1.52 10.32 20.31
C THR A 26 -1.41 9.76 21.72
N VAL A 27 -1.45 8.45 21.86
CA VAL A 27 -1.19 7.75 23.12
C VAL A 27 0.04 6.86 23.02
N ASP A 28 0.76 6.71 24.13
CA ASP A 28 1.84 5.75 24.27
C ASP A 28 1.74 5.07 25.63
N PHE A 29 2.01 3.76 25.66
CA PHE A 29 1.88 2.95 26.86
C PHE A 29 2.71 1.66 26.77
N PRO A 30 3.24 1.15 27.90
CA PRO A 30 3.93 -0.12 27.92
C PRO A 30 2.95 -1.30 27.91
N ARG A 31 3.25 -2.39 27.25
CA ARG A 31 2.52 -3.65 27.47
C ARG A 31 2.71 -4.12 28.92
N PRO A 32 1.70 -4.72 29.57
CA PRO A 32 0.41 -5.16 29.02
C PRO A 32 -0.71 -4.10 29.10
N ALA A 33 -0.43 -2.86 29.52
CA ALA A 33 -1.43 -1.80 29.48
C ALA A 33 -2.02 -1.64 28.07
N MET A 34 -3.28 -1.19 27.99
CA MET A 34 -3.98 -0.84 26.77
C MET A 34 -4.54 0.56 26.89
N ALA A 35 -4.45 1.35 25.82
CA ALA A 35 -5.06 2.67 25.76
C ALA A 35 -5.47 3.06 24.34
N SER A 36 -6.42 3.96 24.24
CA SER A 36 -6.83 4.56 22.97
C SER A 36 -7.17 6.03 23.15
N ALA A 37 -7.01 6.82 22.07
CA ALA A 37 -7.46 8.20 22.00
C ALA A 37 -8.51 8.33 20.88
N VAL A 38 -9.65 8.93 21.22
CA VAL A 38 -10.78 9.09 20.31
C VAL A 38 -11.23 10.55 20.31
N THR A 39 -11.28 11.18 19.14
CA THR A 39 -11.87 12.50 18.95
C THR A 39 -13.39 12.40 19.06
N ILE A 40 -13.98 13.04 20.06
CA ILE A 40 -15.42 13.00 20.36
C ILE A 40 -16.14 14.32 20.06
N GLY A 41 -15.43 15.29 19.52
CA GLY A 41 -15.95 16.60 19.14
C GLY A 41 -14.84 17.46 18.52
N PRO A 42 -15.16 18.63 17.97
CA PRO A 42 -14.17 19.51 17.38
C PRO A 42 -13.17 20.08 18.39
N ASP A 43 -13.51 20.06 19.66
CA ASP A 43 -12.75 20.58 20.80
C ASP A 43 -12.65 19.57 21.94
N ALA A 44 -12.86 18.28 21.67
CA ALA A 44 -12.91 17.25 22.70
C ALA A 44 -12.27 15.93 22.27
N ILE A 45 -11.51 15.33 23.20
CA ILE A 45 -10.86 14.02 23.07
C ILE A 45 -11.17 13.17 24.30
N ARG A 46 -11.39 11.89 24.08
CA ARG A 46 -11.50 10.87 25.11
C ARG A 46 -10.34 9.91 25.03
N VAL A 47 -9.79 9.54 26.19
CA VAL A 47 -8.75 8.52 26.33
C VAL A 47 -9.28 7.44 27.25
N ASP A 48 -9.39 6.22 26.75
CA ASP A 48 -9.72 5.03 27.52
C ASP A 48 -8.44 4.25 27.85
N VAL A 49 -8.36 3.69 29.06
CA VAL A 49 -7.19 2.96 29.55
C VAL A 49 -7.59 1.67 30.25
N GLU A 50 -6.79 0.62 30.08
CA GLU A 50 -6.85 -0.62 30.83
C GLU A 50 -5.45 -0.92 31.40
N LEU A 51 -5.32 -0.97 32.74
CA LEU A 51 -4.05 -1.07 33.44
C LEU A 51 -4.01 -2.33 34.30
N HIS A 52 -2.86 -3.00 34.32
CA HIS A 52 -2.63 -4.30 34.97
C HIS A 52 -1.60 -4.26 36.11
N HIS A 53 -0.63 -3.31 36.08
CA HIS A 53 0.43 -3.19 37.09
C HIS A 53 0.50 -1.78 37.66
N GLU A 54 1.02 -1.69 38.91
CA GLU A 54 1.16 -0.41 39.62
C GLU A 54 2.05 0.60 38.91
N GLY A 55 3.04 0.12 38.15
CA GLY A 55 4.02 1.01 37.49
C GLY A 55 3.65 1.45 36.08
N GLU A 56 2.51 1.02 35.55
CA GLU A 56 2.10 1.38 34.22
C GLU A 56 1.65 2.84 34.13
N LEU A 57 2.03 3.49 33.04
CA LEU A 57 1.70 4.87 32.73
C LEU A 57 1.29 4.98 31.25
N VAL A 58 0.14 5.58 31.00
CA VAL A 58 -0.30 5.98 29.68
C VAL A 58 0.00 7.46 29.51
N GLY A 59 0.67 7.85 28.43
CA GLY A 59 0.91 9.23 28.04
C GLY A 59 -0.05 9.66 26.95
N LEU A 60 -0.82 10.74 27.17
CA LEU A 60 -1.53 11.46 26.11
C LEU A 60 -0.61 12.53 25.56
N ILE A 61 -0.15 12.39 24.32
CA ILE A 61 1.01 13.10 23.76
C ILE A 61 0.56 14.12 22.73
N TRP A 62 1.15 15.31 22.81
CA TRP A 62 1.20 16.32 21.76
C TRP A 62 2.64 16.54 21.32
N GLU A 63 2.90 16.39 20.00
CA GLU A 63 4.21 16.63 19.41
C GLU A 63 4.29 18.01 18.74
N SER A 64 5.44 18.68 18.82
CA SER A 64 5.67 19.94 18.08
C SER A 64 5.97 19.71 16.60
N VAL A 65 6.34 18.48 16.24
CA VAL A 65 6.62 18.03 14.87
C VAL A 65 5.66 16.89 14.53
N ASP A 66 4.87 17.07 13.51
CA ASP A 66 4.01 15.99 13.02
C ASP A 66 4.86 14.87 12.38
N ARG A 67 4.70 13.65 12.88
CA ARG A 67 5.43 12.45 12.43
C ARG A 67 4.53 11.35 11.86
N PHE A 68 3.23 11.53 11.94
CA PHE A 68 2.28 10.49 11.61
C PHE A 68 1.52 10.75 10.31
N ASP A 69 1.31 12.02 9.96
CA ASP A 69 0.56 12.37 8.77
C ASP A 69 1.46 12.37 7.54
N HIS A 70 0.85 12.10 6.40
CA HIS A 70 1.51 12.29 5.13
C HIS A 70 1.99 13.74 4.97
N ALA A 71 3.16 13.94 4.36
CA ALA A 71 3.80 15.26 4.24
C ALA A 71 2.89 16.34 3.61
N LEU A 72 1.94 15.96 2.75
CA LEU A 72 0.93 16.87 2.17
C LEU A 72 -0.15 17.30 3.15
N LEU A 73 -0.31 16.60 4.27
CA LEU A 73 -1.42 16.74 5.23
C LEU A 73 -0.94 17.13 6.62
N ALA A 74 0.35 17.03 6.91
CA ALA A 74 0.94 17.32 8.21
C ALA A 74 0.73 18.77 8.65
N TYR A 75 0.63 19.01 9.94
CA TYR A 75 0.67 20.37 10.47
C TYR A 75 2.09 20.92 10.50
N ALA A 76 2.19 22.26 10.45
CA ALA A 76 3.46 22.95 10.47
C ALA A 76 4.14 22.80 11.84
N THR A 77 5.44 22.50 11.80
CA THR A 77 6.27 22.46 13.02
C THR A 77 6.37 23.85 13.65
N ASP A 78 5.98 23.94 14.91
CA ASP A 78 6.22 25.12 15.75
C ASP A 78 6.57 24.67 17.16
N ARG A 79 7.80 24.97 17.60
CA ARG A 79 8.39 24.56 18.87
C ARG A 79 8.32 25.66 19.94
N ASP A 80 7.92 26.86 19.54
CA ASP A 80 7.81 28.02 20.44
C ASP A 80 6.38 28.17 20.96
N TYR A 81 6.21 28.01 22.26
CA TYR A 81 4.96 28.15 22.99
C TYR A 81 4.91 29.40 23.85
N SER A 82 5.91 30.31 23.80
CA SER A 82 6.04 31.48 24.69
C SER A 82 4.83 32.41 24.65
N HIS A 83 4.06 32.42 23.57
CA HIS A 83 2.85 33.24 23.43
C HIS A 83 1.58 32.39 23.26
N THR A 84 1.58 31.16 23.79
CA THR A 84 0.47 30.21 23.70
C THR A 84 -0.13 30.00 25.09
N SER A 85 -1.43 29.89 25.16
CA SER A 85 -2.17 29.36 26.31
C SER A 85 -3.06 28.20 25.87
N LEU A 86 -3.21 27.20 26.72
CA LEU A 86 -4.11 26.07 26.54
C LEU A 86 -5.08 26.03 27.72
N SER A 87 -6.38 25.97 27.45
CA SER A 87 -7.39 25.71 28.46
C SER A 87 -8.30 24.55 28.02
N PHE A 88 -8.76 23.79 29.01
CA PHE A 88 -9.65 22.65 28.77
C PHE A 88 -10.34 22.25 30.08
N ARG A 89 -11.46 21.55 29.94
CA ARG A 89 -12.10 20.85 31.06
C ARG A 89 -11.60 19.40 31.11
N TRP A 90 -11.07 19.03 32.25
CA TRP A 90 -10.63 17.67 32.57
C TRP A 90 -11.74 16.93 33.31
N ARG A 91 -12.14 15.75 32.85
CA ARG A 91 -12.99 14.82 33.57
C ARG A 91 -12.35 13.45 33.55
N SER A 92 -12.33 12.75 34.68
CA SER A 92 -11.72 11.43 34.80
C SER A 92 -12.51 10.49 35.70
N GLU A 93 -12.48 9.21 35.34
CA GLU A 93 -13.07 8.12 36.10
C GLU A 93 -12.16 6.89 36.05
N GLY A 94 -12.02 6.18 37.16
CA GLY A 94 -11.23 4.94 37.27
C GLY A 94 -9.71 5.17 37.32
N VAL A 95 -9.20 6.38 37.08
CA VAL A 95 -7.78 6.74 37.14
C VAL A 95 -7.49 7.62 38.33
N ILE A 96 -6.21 7.87 38.62
CA ILE A 96 -5.80 8.70 39.75
C ILE A 96 -6.32 10.12 39.57
N ALA A 97 -6.83 10.74 40.68
CA ALA A 97 -7.37 12.09 40.63
C ALA A 97 -6.27 13.17 40.60
N LEU A 98 -6.60 14.37 40.13
CA LEU A 98 -5.69 15.49 39.93
C LEU A 98 -4.93 15.92 41.22
N ASP A 99 -5.59 15.85 42.38
CA ASP A 99 -5.03 16.30 43.66
C ASP A 99 -4.08 15.28 44.31
N GLN A 100 -4.11 14.05 43.87
CA GLN A 100 -3.32 12.97 44.49
C GLN A 100 -1.82 13.05 44.17
N PRO A 101 -0.94 12.45 44.99
CA PRO A 101 0.44 12.15 44.55
C PRO A 101 0.42 11.33 43.27
N ASN A 102 1.32 11.63 42.32
CA ASN A 102 1.34 11.06 40.98
C ASN A 102 0.08 11.34 40.15
N GLY A 103 -0.76 12.31 40.53
CA GLY A 103 -1.89 12.78 39.73
C GLY A 103 -1.44 13.31 38.36
N PRO A 104 -2.37 13.52 37.43
CA PRO A 104 -2.07 13.93 36.07
C PRO A 104 -1.10 15.08 35.98
N THR A 105 0.01 14.84 35.29
CA THR A 105 1.15 15.75 35.17
C THR A 105 1.43 15.98 33.70
N LEU A 106 1.52 17.25 33.28
CA LEU A 106 2.01 17.62 31.97
C LEU A 106 3.55 17.57 32.01
N THR A 107 4.12 16.54 31.43
CA THR A 107 5.56 16.43 31.22
C THR A 107 5.91 17.14 29.92
N ILE A 108 6.83 18.09 29.98
CA ILE A 108 7.29 18.90 28.86
C ILE A 108 8.75 18.57 28.58
N GLU A 109 9.07 18.15 27.38
CA GLU A 109 10.44 17.88 26.93
C GLU A 109 10.86 18.94 25.90
N GLY A 110 12.02 19.53 26.11
CA GLY A 110 12.51 20.60 25.25
C GLY A 110 13.92 21.04 25.64
N ARG A 111 14.30 22.30 25.30
CA ARG A 111 15.59 22.88 25.59
C ARG A 111 15.44 24.20 26.30
N ASP A 112 16.42 24.48 27.17
CA ASP A 112 16.53 25.78 27.78
C ASP A 112 17.15 26.83 26.83
N GLU A 113 17.33 28.08 27.33
CA GLU A 113 17.92 29.17 26.54
C GLU A 113 19.38 28.91 26.13
N ALA A 114 20.06 27.98 26.78
CA ALA A 114 21.43 27.54 26.43
C ALA A 114 21.45 26.37 25.45
N GLY A 115 20.28 25.84 25.03
CA GLY A 115 20.12 24.70 24.14
C GLY A 115 20.32 23.35 24.84
N VAL A 116 20.34 23.32 26.19
CA VAL A 116 20.44 22.08 26.95
C VAL A 116 19.08 21.44 27.09
N SER A 117 19.01 20.11 26.85
CA SER A 117 17.77 19.33 26.97
C SER A 117 17.29 19.27 28.42
N HIS A 118 16.03 19.56 28.62
CA HIS A 118 15.35 19.53 29.92
C HIS A 118 14.01 18.79 29.83
N THR A 119 13.59 18.25 30.99
CA THR A 119 12.25 17.72 31.21
C THR A 119 11.62 18.46 32.40
N TRP A 120 10.49 19.09 32.17
CA TRP A 120 9.73 19.79 33.18
C TRP A 120 8.45 19.01 33.52
N TYR A 121 8.14 18.92 34.83
CA TYR A 121 6.96 18.21 35.33
C TYR A 121 5.96 19.20 35.90
N VAL A 122 4.95 19.57 35.13
CA VAL A 122 3.93 20.57 35.50
C VAL A 122 2.71 19.81 36.04
N ARG A 123 2.49 19.88 37.36
CA ARG A 123 1.34 19.24 37.99
C ARG A 123 0.07 19.99 37.61
N LEU A 124 -0.87 19.33 36.94
CA LEU A 124 -2.11 19.96 36.44
C LEU A 124 -2.98 20.53 37.56
N TRP A 125 -3.00 19.90 38.74
CA TRP A 125 -3.76 20.37 39.89
C TRP A 125 -3.37 21.78 40.32
N ASN A 126 -2.14 22.24 40.10
CA ASN A 126 -1.70 23.58 40.42
C ASN A 126 -2.36 24.67 39.56
N TYR A 127 -2.99 24.27 38.46
CA TYR A 127 -3.62 25.13 37.46
C TYR A 127 -5.11 24.80 37.27
N ALA A 128 -5.69 24.03 38.19
CA ALA A 128 -7.05 23.52 38.08
C ALA A 128 -8.02 24.31 38.96
N GLU A 129 -9.19 24.60 38.42
CA GLU A 129 -10.34 25.15 39.15
C GLU A 129 -11.50 24.18 39.10
N GLY A 130 -11.89 23.58 40.24
CA GLY A 130 -12.97 22.58 40.29
C GLY A 130 -12.71 21.48 41.29
N SER A 131 -13.19 20.28 41.01
CA SER A 131 -12.98 19.07 41.82
C SER A 131 -11.80 18.25 41.31
N PRO A 132 -11.25 17.31 42.11
CA PRO A 132 -10.14 16.48 41.67
C PRO A 132 -10.41 15.61 40.44
N THR A 133 -11.67 15.36 40.08
CA THR A 133 -12.08 14.54 38.94
C THR A 133 -12.88 15.31 37.88
N ASP A 134 -13.20 16.59 38.12
CA ASP A 134 -13.88 17.48 37.17
C ASP A 134 -13.45 18.91 37.42
N ALA A 135 -12.49 19.40 36.63
CA ALA A 135 -11.90 20.70 36.78
C ALA A 135 -11.63 21.39 35.46
N HIS A 136 -11.68 22.71 35.46
CA HIS A 136 -11.16 23.52 34.37
C HIS A 136 -9.67 23.82 34.61
N ILE A 137 -8.84 23.59 33.60
CA ILE A 137 -7.39 23.75 33.66
C ILE A 137 -6.97 24.83 32.68
N THR A 138 -6.16 25.77 33.14
CA THR A 138 -5.63 26.87 32.31
C THR A 138 -4.12 26.96 32.40
N LEU A 139 -3.45 26.75 31.28
CA LEU A 139 -1.99 26.69 31.14
C LEU A 139 -1.51 27.85 30.27
N ALA A 140 -0.95 28.89 30.85
CA ALA A 140 -0.24 29.95 30.11
C ALA A 140 1.25 29.59 30.05
N PHE A 141 1.74 29.15 28.89
CA PHE A 141 3.10 28.61 28.75
C PHE A 141 4.20 29.54 29.15
N SER A 142 3.99 30.89 29.04
CA SER A 142 4.91 31.90 29.53
C SER A 142 5.09 31.93 31.06
N ASN A 143 4.17 31.30 31.80
CA ASN A 143 4.13 31.38 33.27
C ASN A 143 4.04 29.98 33.90
N LEU A 144 4.32 28.91 33.13
CA LEU A 144 4.32 27.59 33.71
C LEU A 144 5.54 27.36 34.59
N GLU A 145 5.31 26.69 35.69
CA GLU A 145 6.34 26.25 36.64
C GLU A 145 6.25 24.74 36.88
N SER A 146 7.39 24.09 36.81
CA SER A 146 7.58 22.68 37.12
C SER A 146 7.70 22.49 38.64
N GLY A 147 6.97 21.52 39.19
CA GLY A 147 7.05 21.14 40.59
C GLY A 147 5.73 20.68 41.20
N TYR A 148 5.82 19.99 42.34
CA TYR A 148 4.64 19.47 43.02
C TYR A 148 3.77 20.59 43.64
N THR A 149 4.40 21.66 44.12
CA THR A 149 3.74 22.89 44.65
C THR A 149 4.35 24.13 44.04
N LEU A 150 3.58 25.21 43.96
CA LEU A 150 4.08 26.51 43.53
C LEU A 150 4.58 27.36 44.72
N PRO A 151 5.61 28.22 44.54
CA PRO A 151 6.39 28.41 43.32
C PRO A 151 7.35 27.25 43.05
N GLY A 152 7.53 26.90 41.75
CA GLY A 152 8.40 25.84 41.27
C GLY A 152 9.56 26.36 40.42
N THR A 153 10.04 25.54 39.48
CA THR A 153 11.05 25.93 38.50
C THR A 153 10.35 26.39 37.21
N PRO A 154 10.64 27.61 36.70
CA PRO A 154 10.05 28.07 35.44
C PRO A 154 10.32 27.11 34.28
N VAL A 155 9.31 26.91 33.42
CA VAL A 155 9.44 26.19 32.14
C VAL A 155 9.95 27.13 31.06
N THR A 156 10.90 26.70 30.25
CA THR A 156 11.35 27.46 29.08
C THR A 156 10.47 27.10 27.89
N PRO A 157 9.56 27.97 27.42
CA PRO A 157 8.55 27.62 26.43
C PRO A 157 9.02 27.78 24.97
N THR A 158 10.25 28.24 24.72
CA THR A 158 10.72 28.66 23.39
C THR A 158 11.16 27.54 22.49
N ASP A 159 11.47 26.36 23.04
CA ASP A 159 11.95 25.20 22.26
C ASP A 159 11.48 23.89 22.89
N ILE A 160 10.21 23.55 22.67
CA ILE A 160 9.58 22.31 23.16
C ILE A 160 9.53 21.28 22.04
N ASP A 161 10.02 20.06 22.29
CA ASP A 161 9.95 18.94 21.38
C ASP A 161 8.57 18.30 21.39
N ARG A 162 8.11 17.96 22.60
CA ARG A 162 6.82 17.33 22.84
C ARG A 162 6.38 17.54 24.29
N MET A 163 5.12 17.24 24.53
CA MET A 163 4.58 17.17 25.88
C MET A 163 3.58 16.03 26.00
N PHE A 164 3.43 15.50 27.20
CA PHE A 164 2.41 14.49 27.44
C PHE A 164 1.77 14.61 28.83
N ILE A 165 0.50 14.26 28.92
CA ILE A 165 -0.25 14.17 30.17
C ILE A 165 -0.23 12.71 30.62
N SER A 166 0.26 12.46 31.85
CA SER A 166 0.29 11.13 32.44
C SER A 166 -1.06 10.70 32.96
N ILE A 167 -1.48 9.46 32.65
CA ILE A 167 -2.69 8.81 33.12
C ILE A 167 -2.27 7.48 33.75
N VAL A 168 -2.58 7.28 35.02
CA VAL A 168 -2.12 6.11 35.80
C VAL A 168 -3.22 5.57 36.71
N ALA A 169 -3.08 4.34 37.19
CA ALA A 169 -4.01 3.71 38.12
C ALA A 169 -3.95 4.36 39.53
N PRO A 170 -5.03 4.33 40.30
CA PRO A 170 -4.97 4.61 41.71
C PRO A 170 -3.94 3.72 42.40
N GLY A 171 -3.07 4.28 43.26
CA GLY A 171 -1.96 3.58 43.88
C GLY A 171 -0.71 3.40 43.01
N HIS A 172 -0.61 4.12 41.91
CA HIS A 172 0.56 4.09 41.03
C HIS A 172 1.87 4.28 41.77
N SER A 173 2.84 3.43 41.43
CA SER A 173 4.21 3.45 41.94
C SER A 173 5.19 3.28 40.77
N GLY A 174 5.81 4.36 40.36
CA GLY A 174 6.70 4.40 39.17
C GLY A 174 7.79 3.31 39.25
N GLY A 175 7.93 2.54 38.15
CA GLY A 175 8.87 1.44 38.03
C GLY A 175 8.47 0.15 38.77
N SER A 176 7.31 0.10 39.46
CA SER A 176 6.79 -1.12 40.08
C SER A 176 6.30 -2.11 39.00
N THR A 177 6.66 -3.37 39.15
CA THR A 177 6.12 -4.48 38.35
C THR A 177 5.05 -5.26 39.13
N VAL A 178 4.62 -4.75 40.28
CA VAL A 178 3.61 -5.41 41.13
C VAL A 178 2.26 -5.34 40.41
N PRO A 179 1.59 -6.48 40.27
CA PRO A 179 0.23 -6.51 39.73
C PRO A 179 -0.77 -5.71 40.59
N LEU A 180 -1.64 -4.95 39.91
CA LEU A 180 -2.82 -4.40 40.59
C LEU A 180 -3.71 -5.52 41.11
N ALA A 181 -4.41 -5.29 42.21
CA ALA A 181 -5.31 -6.28 42.80
C ALA A 181 -6.41 -6.73 41.83
N GLU A 182 -6.90 -5.77 41.05
CA GLU A 182 -7.82 -5.99 39.93
C GLU A 182 -7.35 -5.12 38.76
N ARG A 183 -7.70 -5.53 37.55
CA ARG A 183 -7.51 -4.70 36.35
C ARG A 183 -8.24 -3.37 36.52
N VAL A 184 -7.60 -2.28 36.24
CA VAL A 184 -8.20 -0.94 36.29
C VAL A 184 -8.66 -0.55 34.89
N ASN A 185 -9.97 -0.35 34.74
CA ASN A 185 -10.55 0.32 33.56
C ASN A 185 -10.86 1.75 33.95
N GLY A 186 -10.37 2.70 33.15
CA GLY A 186 -10.60 4.11 33.42
C GLY A 186 -10.64 4.92 32.13
N HIS A 187 -11.12 6.14 32.26
CA HIS A 187 -11.08 7.08 31.13
C HIS A 187 -10.86 8.51 31.56
N VAL A 188 -10.40 9.29 30.59
CA VAL A 188 -10.24 10.73 30.71
C VAL A 188 -10.94 11.40 29.53
N VAL A 189 -11.64 12.49 29.79
CA VAL A 189 -12.20 13.36 28.76
C VAL A 189 -11.61 14.75 28.94
N MET A 190 -10.91 15.24 27.90
CA MET A 190 -10.58 16.64 27.75
C MET A 190 -11.58 17.27 26.78
N SER A 191 -12.36 18.24 27.25
CA SER A 191 -13.35 18.96 26.44
C SER A 191 -13.16 20.47 26.57
N ASP A 192 -13.86 21.24 25.74
CA ASP A 192 -13.72 22.69 25.70
C ASP A 192 -12.24 23.09 25.52
N ILE A 193 -11.54 22.41 24.63
CA ILE A 193 -10.13 22.66 24.35
C ILE A 193 -10.03 23.96 23.58
N GLU A 194 -9.46 24.98 24.21
CA GLU A 194 -9.22 26.29 23.63
C GLU A 194 -7.74 26.63 23.67
N THR A 195 -7.24 27.22 22.59
CA THR A 195 -5.86 27.73 22.52
C THR A 195 -5.86 29.21 22.24
N GLY A 196 -5.23 29.97 23.11
CA GLY A 196 -5.12 31.41 22.98
C GLY A 196 -3.71 31.91 22.68
N GLY A 197 -3.60 33.20 22.33
CA GLY A 197 -2.32 33.84 22.09
C GLY A 197 -1.84 33.87 20.66
N ALA A 198 -0.66 34.42 20.41
CA ALA A 198 -0.15 34.69 19.07
C ALA A 198 0.25 33.42 18.30
N ARG A 199 0.49 32.32 19.00
CA ARG A 199 0.88 31.01 18.40
C ARG A 199 -0.19 29.92 18.60
N SER A 200 -1.45 30.34 18.65
CA SER A 200 -2.58 29.46 18.88
C SER A 200 -3.02 28.68 17.64
N MET A 201 -2.53 29.07 16.46
CA MET A 201 -2.91 28.44 15.19
C MET A 201 -1.69 27.86 14.48
N LEU A 202 -1.87 26.73 13.85
CA LEU A 202 -0.86 26.07 13.03
C LEU A 202 -1.39 25.93 11.58
N ASP A 203 -0.51 26.16 10.63
CA ASP A 203 -0.78 25.76 9.24
C ASP A 203 -0.93 24.25 9.19
N VAL A 204 -1.93 23.77 8.44
CA VAL A 204 -2.11 22.34 8.18
C VAL A 204 -2.16 22.11 6.68
N GLY A 205 -1.59 21.00 6.25
CA GLY A 205 -1.75 20.53 4.89
C GLY A 205 -3.18 20.07 4.67
N ASP A 206 -3.90 20.75 3.79
CA ASP A 206 -5.29 20.48 3.45
C ASP A 206 -5.48 20.03 2.00
N VAL A 207 -4.40 19.63 1.35
CA VAL A 207 -4.42 19.09 -0.01
C VAL A 207 -5.32 17.87 -0.06
N ARG A 208 -6.26 17.89 -1.01
CA ARG A 208 -7.06 16.72 -1.34
C ARG A 208 -6.67 16.22 -2.72
N LEU A 209 -6.04 15.06 -2.76
CA LEU A 209 -5.74 14.41 -4.02
C LEU A 209 -7.02 13.95 -4.71
N PRO A 210 -7.08 13.99 -6.05
CA PRO A 210 -8.19 13.44 -6.80
C PRO A 210 -8.39 11.96 -6.50
N VAL A 211 -9.64 11.50 -6.54
CA VAL A 211 -9.97 10.08 -6.37
C VAL A 211 -9.34 9.27 -7.51
N HIS A 212 -8.53 8.27 -7.17
CA HIS A 212 -7.76 7.47 -8.13
C HIS A 212 -8.24 6.02 -8.25
N GLY A 213 -9.32 5.66 -7.55
CA GLY A 213 -9.94 4.33 -7.64
C GLY A 213 -9.30 3.24 -6.77
N LEU A 214 -8.14 3.50 -6.16
CA LEU A 214 -7.55 2.58 -5.20
C LEU A 214 -8.24 2.67 -3.84
N ARG A 215 -8.14 1.59 -3.09
CA ARG A 215 -8.61 1.43 -1.72
C ARG A 215 -7.43 1.35 -0.77
N MET A 216 -7.69 1.58 0.52
CA MET A 216 -6.64 1.58 1.53
C MET A 216 -6.74 0.34 2.42
N ALA A 217 -5.57 -0.18 2.81
CA ALA A 217 -5.46 -1.12 3.90
C ALA A 217 -4.76 -0.47 5.11
N THR A 218 -5.22 -0.80 6.31
CA THR A 218 -4.69 -0.33 7.59
C THR A 218 -4.56 -1.50 8.56
N ALA A 219 -3.80 -1.33 9.63
CA ALA A 219 -3.73 -2.27 10.73
C ALA A 219 -3.93 -1.58 12.08
N TYR A 220 -4.67 -2.20 12.98
CA TYR A 220 -4.88 -1.64 14.32
C TYR A 220 -3.56 -1.56 15.11
N ASP A 221 -2.75 -2.60 15.04
CA ASP A 221 -1.45 -2.61 15.73
C ASP A 221 -0.47 -1.51 15.26
N ASP A 222 -0.65 -0.98 14.05
CA ASP A 222 0.14 0.13 13.52
C ASP A 222 -0.49 1.51 13.79
N ALA A 223 -1.74 1.56 14.22
CA ALA A 223 -2.54 2.78 14.27
C ALA A 223 -3.24 3.02 15.62
N TYR A 224 -3.19 2.07 16.56
CA TYR A 224 -3.86 2.15 17.87
C TYR A 224 -3.53 3.42 18.66
N ASN A 225 -2.35 3.98 18.42
CA ASN A 225 -1.85 5.16 19.10
C ASN A 225 -2.38 6.48 18.52
N GLN A 226 -3.08 6.47 17.39
CA GLN A 226 -3.64 7.63 16.72
C GLN A 226 -5.16 7.66 16.85
N THR A 227 -5.76 8.84 16.69
CA THR A 227 -7.22 8.93 16.66
C THR A 227 -7.79 8.42 15.33
N PRO A 228 -8.97 7.77 15.31
CA PRO A 228 -9.66 7.40 14.09
C PRO A 228 -9.83 8.55 13.10
N ALA A 229 -10.17 9.73 13.59
CA ALA A 229 -10.35 10.94 12.78
C ALA A 229 -9.09 11.34 12.02
N ARG A 230 -7.90 11.14 12.60
CA ARG A 230 -6.62 11.41 11.96
C ARG A 230 -6.34 10.42 10.82
N LEU A 231 -6.59 9.13 11.05
CA LEU A 231 -6.42 8.11 10.02
C LEU A 231 -7.33 8.36 8.82
N LEU A 232 -8.62 8.57 9.07
CA LEU A 232 -9.61 8.82 8.01
C LEU A 232 -9.29 10.09 7.22
N ARG A 233 -8.78 11.14 7.90
CA ARG A 233 -8.33 12.36 7.25
C ARG A 233 -7.19 12.08 6.24
N ASN A 234 -6.19 11.25 6.60
CA ASN A 234 -5.12 10.86 5.70
C ASN A 234 -5.67 10.04 4.52
N ILE A 235 -6.47 9.03 4.75
CA ILE A 235 -7.09 8.19 3.72
C ILE A 235 -7.83 9.05 2.70
N ILE A 236 -8.72 9.92 3.18
CA ILE A 236 -9.57 10.78 2.34
C ILE A 236 -8.72 11.85 1.63
N GLY A 237 -7.78 12.48 2.33
CA GLY A 237 -6.89 13.50 1.77
C GLY A 237 -6.03 12.98 0.63
N LEU A 238 -5.60 11.72 0.71
CA LEU A 238 -4.79 11.04 -0.30
C LEU A 238 -5.60 10.45 -1.46
N GLY A 239 -6.92 10.64 -1.52
CA GLY A 239 -7.74 10.25 -2.65
C GLY A 239 -8.29 8.82 -2.60
N TYR A 240 -8.08 8.09 -1.51
CA TYR A 240 -8.66 6.76 -1.30
C TYR A 240 -10.15 6.86 -0.95
N ARG A 241 -10.98 5.98 -1.49
CA ARG A 241 -12.44 5.95 -1.30
C ARG A 241 -12.94 4.52 -1.28
N SER A 242 -14.22 4.39 -0.99
CA SER A 242 -15.03 3.17 -1.00
C SER A 242 -14.77 2.27 0.20
N ASP A 243 -13.74 1.42 0.14
CA ASP A 243 -13.51 0.39 1.14
C ASP A 243 -12.15 0.59 1.84
N ILE A 244 -12.11 0.26 3.13
CA ILE A 244 -10.88 0.18 3.93
C ILE A 244 -10.80 -1.24 4.49
N VAL A 245 -9.74 -1.99 4.15
CA VAL A 245 -9.43 -3.20 4.90
C VAL A 245 -8.69 -2.80 6.17
N HIS A 246 -9.19 -3.23 7.31
CA HIS A 246 -8.64 -2.92 8.62
C HIS A 246 -8.25 -4.20 9.34
N TYR A 247 -6.96 -4.51 9.34
CA TYR A 247 -6.41 -5.68 10.01
C TYR A 247 -6.50 -5.53 11.52
N VAL A 248 -7.12 -6.53 12.17
CA VAL A 248 -7.22 -6.65 13.62
C VAL A 248 -6.57 -7.97 14.00
N GLY A 249 -5.39 -7.89 14.55
CA GLY A 249 -4.61 -9.06 14.91
C GLY A 249 -3.56 -8.73 15.95
N MET A 250 -2.70 -9.69 16.21
CA MET A 250 -1.53 -9.63 17.07
C MET A 250 -1.81 -9.19 18.51
N SER A 251 -1.76 -7.90 18.90
CA SER A 251 -1.51 -7.61 20.32
C SER A 251 -2.46 -6.64 21.04
N HIS A 252 -2.94 -5.57 20.44
CA HIS A 252 -3.51 -4.45 21.19
C HIS A 252 -5.04 -4.45 21.30
N PHE A 253 -5.73 -5.48 20.80
CA PHE A 253 -7.19 -5.48 20.71
C PHE A 253 -7.89 -6.34 21.77
N MET A 254 -7.25 -7.40 22.25
CA MET A 254 -7.87 -8.38 23.14
C MET A 254 -7.85 -7.94 24.60
N ARG A 255 -8.88 -8.32 25.34
CA ARG A 255 -8.86 -8.25 26.79
C ARG A 255 -7.95 -9.34 27.35
N LEU A 256 -7.19 -8.99 28.40
CA LEU A 256 -6.30 -9.91 29.08
C LEU A 256 -6.91 -10.37 30.40
N GLU A 257 -6.82 -11.67 30.70
CA GLU A 257 -7.18 -12.27 31.98
C GLU A 257 -5.91 -12.69 32.75
N ARG A 258 -5.91 -12.43 34.03
CA ARG A 258 -4.80 -12.83 34.89
C ARG A 258 -5.08 -14.21 35.49
N LEU A 259 -4.19 -15.14 35.28
CA LEU A 259 -4.18 -16.45 35.87
C LEU A 259 -3.68 -16.42 37.33
N GLY A 260 -3.92 -17.50 38.05
CA GLY A 260 -3.55 -17.61 39.47
C GLY A 260 -2.05 -17.54 39.76
N ASP A 261 -1.18 -17.75 38.76
CA ASP A 261 0.28 -17.59 38.81
C ASP A 261 0.76 -16.18 38.44
N GLY A 262 -0.17 -15.29 38.05
CA GLY A 262 0.13 -13.92 37.63
C GLY A 262 0.30 -13.73 36.13
N THR A 263 0.34 -14.79 35.33
CA THR A 263 0.44 -14.73 33.87
C THR A 263 -0.80 -14.06 33.29
N LEU A 264 -0.62 -13.21 32.27
CA LEU A 264 -1.70 -12.57 31.53
C LEU A 264 -1.85 -13.28 30.18
N LEU A 265 -3.06 -13.78 29.91
CA LEU A 265 -3.40 -14.42 28.64
C LEU A 265 -4.67 -13.77 28.06
N ALA A 266 -4.89 -14.00 26.77
CA ALA A 266 -6.13 -13.59 26.09
C ALA A 266 -7.35 -14.16 26.84
N ASP A 267 -8.31 -13.30 27.16
CA ASP A 267 -9.56 -13.68 27.82
C ASP A 267 -10.32 -14.67 26.92
N PRO A 268 -10.63 -15.90 27.42
CA PRO A 268 -11.28 -16.92 26.61
C PRO A 268 -12.67 -16.53 26.07
N SER A 269 -13.29 -15.48 26.61
CA SER A 269 -14.56 -14.96 26.11
C SER A 269 -14.47 -14.24 24.75
N GLY A 270 -13.27 -13.99 24.23
CA GLY A 270 -13.08 -13.25 22.98
C GLY A 270 -13.48 -11.78 23.05
N THR A 271 -13.62 -11.23 24.26
CA THR A 271 -13.97 -9.81 24.45
C THR A 271 -12.78 -8.91 24.09
N LEU A 272 -13.04 -7.82 23.39
CA LEU A 272 -12.02 -6.79 23.16
C LEU A 272 -11.75 -6.02 24.46
N CYS A 273 -10.53 -5.52 24.64
CA CYS A 273 -10.26 -4.57 25.70
C CYS A 273 -11.06 -3.26 25.48
N GLU A 274 -11.38 -2.57 26.55
CA GLU A 274 -12.22 -1.36 26.49
C GLU A 274 -11.64 -0.27 25.57
N PRO A 275 -10.32 0.03 25.62
CA PRO A 275 -9.72 0.98 24.69
C PRO A 275 -9.86 0.60 23.21
N ALA A 276 -9.63 -0.67 22.86
CA ALA A 276 -9.76 -1.12 21.47
C ALA A 276 -11.22 -1.07 21.01
N ARG A 277 -12.16 -1.43 21.87
CA ARG A 277 -13.59 -1.34 21.57
C ARG A 277 -14.01 0.11 21.29
N ALA A 278 -13.64 1.05 22.16
CA ALA A 278 -13.98 2.46 22.00
C ALA A 278 -13.36 3.05 20.72
N TRP A 279 -12.13 2.66 20.40
CA TRP A 279 -11.45 3.09 19.18
C TRP A 279 -12.14 2.58 17.91
N HIS A 280 -12.48 1.27 17.87
CA HIS A 280 -13.14 0.67 16.72
C HIS A 280 -14.56 1.20 16.53
N GLU A 281 -15.33 1.37 17.60
CA GLU A 281 -16.67 1.97 17.53
C GLU A 281 -16.61 3.35 16.87
N ALA A 282 -15.67 4.21 17.30
CA ALA A 282 -15.49 5.53 16.72
C ALA A 282 -14.97 5.48 15.28
N PHE A 283 -14.06 4.54 14.96
CA PHE A 283 -13.54 4.37 13.59
C PHE A 283 -14.62 3.98 12.60
N LEU A 284 -15.48 3.03 12.99
CA LEU A 284 -16.58 2.55 12.17
C LEU A 284 -17.66 3.62 11.98
N GLU A 285 -18.03 4.34 13.05
CA GLU A 285 -19.00 5.44 12.98
C GLU A 285 -18.51 6.55 12.05
N GLN A 286 -17.27 7.03 12.25
CA GLN A 286 -16.69 8.10 11.45
C GLN A 286 -16.41 7.66 10.00
N ALA A 287 -16.08 6.39 9.75
CA ALA A 287 -15.98 5.85 8.39
C ALA A 287 -17.33 5.93 7.66
N GLY A 288 -18.42 5.49 8.33
CA GLY A 288 -19.77 5.58 7.78
C GLY A 288 -20.22 7.02 7.49
N GLU A 289 -19.89 7.98 8.37
CA GLU A 289 -20.15 9.41 8.15
C GLU A 289 -19.44 9.98 6.91
N ASN A 290 -18.37 9.35 6.48
CA ASN A 290 -17.58 9.72 5.31
C ASN A 290 -17.83 8.84 4.07
N ASP A 291 -18.93 8.08 4.05
CA ASP A 291 -19.28 7.16 2.96
C ASP A 291 -18.18 6.12 2.68
N LEU A 292 -17.50 5.64 3.73
CA LEU A 292 -16.48 4.60 3.66
C LEU A 292 -16.99 3.33 4.31
N GLU A 293 -16.84 2.20 3.62
CA GLU A 293 -17.07 0.87 4.17
C GLU A 293 -15.79 0.35 4.83
N VAL A 294 -15.92 -0.39 5.92
CA VAL A 294 -14.78 -1.02 6.59
C VAL A 294 -14.90 -2.53 6.52
N ILE A 295 -13.83 -3.19 6.11
CA ILE A 295 -13.68 -4.64 6.04
C ILE A 295 -12.70 -5.04 7.15
N PRO A 296 -13.15 -5.41 8.35
CA PRO A 296 -12.25 -5.95 9.36
C PRO A 296 -11.61 -7.23 8.85
N SER A 297 -10.30 -7.34 9.06
CA SER A 297 -9.52 -8.53 8.80
C SER A 297 -9.08 -9.14 10.12
N LEU A 298 -9.53 -10.35 10.41
CA LEU A 298 -9.15 -11.06 11.63
C LEU A 298 -8.14 -12.16 11.31
N SER A 299 -6.97 -12.07 11.93
CA SER A 299 -5.87 -13.00 11.73
C SER A 299 -5.92 -14.22 12.65
N PHE A 300 -5.31 -15.30 12.19
CA PHE A 300 -4.96 -16.46 13.02
C PHE A 300 -3.67 -16.19 13.85
N GLU A 301 -3.03 -15.04 13.66
CA GLU A 301 -1.83 -14.63 14.39
C GLU A 301 -2.18 -13.93 15.70
N LEU A 302 -1.49 -14.30 16.76
CA LEU A 302 -1.67 -13.72 18.09
C LEU A 302 -0.30 -13.47 18.75
N PHE A 303 -0.17 -12.36 19.48
CA PHE A 303 1.04 -12.04 20.23
C PHE A 303 1.41 -13.20 21.18
N ASP A 304 2.62 -13.76 21.03
CA ASP A 304 3.00 -15.02 21.69
C ASP A 304 2.86 -15.00 23.20
N ALA A 305 3.23 -13.86 23.84
CA ALA A 305 3.17 -13.73 25.31
C ALA A 305 1.74 -13.82 25.85
N TYR A 306 0.71 -13.53 25.07
CA TYR A 306 -0.70 -13.54 25.49
C TYR A 306 -1.46 -14.75 24.97
N CYS A 307 -0.82 -15.58 24.14
CA CYS A 307 -1.44 -16.77 23.57
C CYS A 307 -1.31 -17.98 24.51
N PRO A 308 -2.42 -18.63 24.91
CA PRO A 308 -2.37 -19.89 25.62
C PRO A 308 -1.51 -20.94 24.90
N GLN A 309 -0.72 -21.67 25.64
CA GLN A 309 0.26 -22.59 25.05
C GLN A 309 -0.37 -23.71 24.21
N GLU A 310 -1.56 -24.16 24.60
CA GLU A 310 -2.33 -25.20 23.91
C GLU A 310 -3.01 -24.70 22.62
N TRP A 311 -3.06 -23.39 22.39
CA TRP A 311 -3.65 -22.81 21.17
C TRP A 311 -2.66 -22.70 20.02
N LYS A 312 -1.34 -22.75 20.32
CA LYS A 312 -0.27 -22.50 19.37
C LYS A 312 -0.05 -23.68 18.44
N GLN A 313 0.12 -23.40 17.15
CA GLN A 313 0.70 -24.37 16.24
C GLN A 313 2.10 -24.75 16.68
N ARG A 314 2.54 -26.01 16.42
CA ARG A 314 3.86 -26.51 16.79
C ARG A 314 4.49 -27.31 15.65
N ASP A 315 5.82 -27.23 15.54
CA ASP A 315 6.61 -28.11 14.71
C ASP A 315 6.72 -29.53 15.29
N ALA A 316 7.35 -30.44 14.57
CA ALA A 316 7.52 -31.83 15.00
C ALA A 316 8.42 -32.01 16.22
N ALA A 317 9.21 -31.01 16.60
CA ALA A 317 10.01 -30.99 17.82
C ALA A 317 9.24 -30.41 19.02
N GLY A 318 8.03 -29.90 18.81
CA GLY A 318 7.16 -29.28 19.80
C GLY A 318 7.44 -27.80 20.03
N ALA A 319 8.28 -27.15 19.20
CA ALA A 319 8.48 -25.71 19.27
C ALA A 319 7.26 -24.95 18.67
N PRO A 320 6.87 -23.82 19.27
CA PRO A 320 5.74 -23.04 18.74
C PRO A 320 6.08 -22.36 17.41
N ALA A 321 5.05 -22.12 16.62
CA ALA A 321 5.13 -21.43 15.32
C ALA A 321 5.37 -19.93 15.55
N PHE A 322 6.60 -19.51 15.69
CA PHE A 322 6.96 -18.10 15.82
C PHE A 322 7.07 -17.41 14.47
N THR A 323 6.46 -16.23 14.38
CA THR A 323 6.70 -15.31 13.26
C THR A 323 8.04 -14.57 13.41
N GLY A 324 8.45 -13.86 12.37
CA GLY A 324 9.72 -13.11 12.37
C GLY A 324 9.71 -11.80 13.18
N TRP A 325 8.58 -11.40 13.77
CA TRP A 325 8.45 -10.14 14.51
C TRP A 325 9.20 -10.16 15.84
N VAL A 326 9.57 -8.98 16.32
CA VAL A 326 10.21 -8.81 17.64
C VAL A 326 9.44 -7.74 18.43
N PRO A 327 8.77 -8.11 19.54
CA PRO A 327 8.60 -9.45 20.10
C PRO A 327 7.73 -10.35 19.21
N PRO A 328 7.86 -11.68 19.28
CA PRO A 328 7.24 -12.59 18.36
C PRO A 328 5.71 -12.72 18.58
N SER A 329 5.02 -13.01 17.50
CA SER A 329 3.67 -13.57 17.48
C SER A 329 3.73 -15.07 17.13
N THR A 330 2.60 -15.75 17.29
CA THR A 330 2.43 -17.17 16.99
C THR A 330 1.13 -17.39 16.25
N LEU A 331 1.02 -18.51 15.53
CA LEU A 331 -0.21 -18.87 14.82
C LEU A 331 -1.10 -19.78 15.70
N LEU A 332 -2.40 -19.49 15.69
CA LEU A 332 -3.41 -20.34 16.33
C LEU A 332 -3.61 -21.64 15.54
N SER A 333 -3.67 -22.77 16.24
CA SER A 333 -3.94 -24.06 15.60
C SER A 333 -5.37 -24.12 15.06
N PRO A 334 -5.59 -24.34 13.76
CA PRO A 334 -6.92 -24.51 13.18
C PRO A 334 -7.68 -25.73 13.75
N ALA A 335 -6.96 -26.66 14.36
CA ALA A 335 -7.51 -27.86 15.00
C ALA A 335 -7.97 -27.59 16.44
N ASN A 336 -7.50 -26.54 17.09
CA ASN A 336 -7.81 -26.29 18.49
C ASN A 336 -9.18 -25.62 18.63
N MET A 337 -10.15 -26.36 19.18
CA MET A 337 -11.52 -25.88 19.32
C MET A 337 -11.65 -24.65 20.23
N GLN A 338 -10.79 -24.50 21.23
CA GLN A 338 -10.84 -23.33 22.13
C GLN A 338 -10.29 -22.10 21.43
N ALA A 339 -9.17 -22.22 20.72
CA ALA A 339 -8.62 -21.14 19.92
C ALA A 339 -9.59 -20.68 18.83
N MET A 340 -10.20 -21.62 18.09
CA MET A 340 -11.19 -21.31 17.04
C MET A 340 -12.49 -20.75 17.65
N GLY A 341 -12.91 -21.23 18.82
CA GLY A 341 -14.03 -20.68 19.58
C GLY A 341 -13.78 -19.23 20.01
N TRP A 342 -12.59 -18.95 20.53
CA TRP A 342 -12.16 -17.60 20.86
C TRP A 342 -12.17 -16.66 19.64
N LEU A 343 -11.59 -17.11 18.54
CA LEU A 343 -11.55 -16.33 17.28
C LEU A 343 -12.98 -16.04 16.77
N ALA A 344 -13.88 -17.00 16.90
CA ALA A 344 -15.30 -16.86 16.57
C ALA A 344 -16.00 -15.80 17.45
N GLU A 345 -15.70 -15.74 18.76
CA GLU A 345 -16.27 -14.71 19.64
C GLU A 345 -15.72 -13.32 19.33
N VAL A 346 -14.42 -13.20 19.05
CA VAL A 346 -13.83 -11.93 18.56
C VAL A 346 -14.54 -11.48 17.29
N ALA A 347 -14.75 -12.38 16.32
CA ALA A 347 -15.47 -12.05 15.08
C ALA A 347 -16.92 -11.59 15.36
N ARG A 348 -17.65 -12.23 16.30
CA ARG A 348 -19.00 -11.78 16.69
C ARG A 348 -19.00 -10.38 17.28
N ASN A 349 -18.04 -10.05 18.13
CA ASN A 349 -17.89 -8.71 18.70
C ASN A 349 -17.67 -7.67 17.61
N ILE A 350 -16.75 -7.93 16.67
CA ILE A 350 -16.45 -7.03 15.56
C ILE A 350 -17.68 -6.84 14.64
N VAL A 351 -18.36 -7.92 14.28
CA VAL A 351 -19.60 -7.85 13.47
C VAL A 351 -20.70 -7.09 14.22
N GLY A 352 -20.77 -7.23 15.55
CA GLY A 352 -21.68 -6.45 16.39
C GLY A 352 -21.44 -4.94 16.26
N MET A 353 -20.19 -4.50 16.28
CA MET A 353 -19.79 -3.09 16.11
C MET A 353 -20.10 -2.58 14.69
N LEU A 354 -19.81 -3.36 13.63
CA LEU A 354 -20.17 -3.00 12.25
C LEU A 354 -21.68 -2.73 12.12
N ARG A 355 -22.50 -3.63 12.66
CA ARG A 355 -23.96 -3.49 12.63
C ARG A 355 -24.45 -2.29 13.44
N ALA A 356 -23.84 -2.03 14.60
CA ALA A 356 -24.17 -0.87 15.42
C ALA A 356 -23.87 0.45 14.70
N ALA A 357 -22.79 0.49 13.93
CA ALA A 357 -22.42 1.62 13.07
C ALA A 357 -23.26 1.72 11.77
N GLY A 358 -24.13 0.74 11.49
CA GLY A 358 -24.94 0.72 10.28
C GLY A 358 -24.20 0.38 8.99
N LEU A 359 -22.98 -0.14 9.09
CA LEU A 359 -22.16 -0.56 7.95
C LEU A 359 -22.56 -1.94 7.45
N GLN A 360 -22.27 -2.23 6.17
CA GLN A 360 -22.41 -3.57 5.62
C GLN A 360 -21.49 -4.55 6.35
N VAL A 361 -21.97 -5.78 6.58
CA VAL A 361 -21.10 -6.81 7.14
C VAL A 361 -20.25 -7.39 6.01
N ARG A 362 -19.03 -6.91 5.96
CA ARG A 362 -17.94 -7.41 5.10
C ARG A 362 -16.80 -7.80 6.02
N PHE A 363 -16.22 -8.98 5.83
CA PHE A 363 -15.28 -9.52 6.80
C PHE A 363 -14.21 -10.36 6.10
N GLN A 364 -12.95 -10.05 6.34
CA GLN A 364 -11.82 -10.81 5.82
C GLN A 364 -11.33 -11.82 6.86
N ILE A 365 -11.17 -13.08 6.43
CA ILE A 365 -10.40 -14.08 7.16
C ILE A 365 -8.94 -13.90 6.73
N GLY A 366 -8.12 -13.37 7.64
CA GLY A 366 -6.72 -13.06 7.42
C GLY A 366 -5.80 -14.19 7.87
N GLU A 367 -4.77 -14.46 7.09
CA GLU A 367 -3.63 -15.33 7.41
C GLU A 367 -3.99 -16.73 7.94
N PRO A 368 -4.95 -17.43 7.32
CA PRO A 368 -5.38 -18.75 7.75
C PRO A 368 -4.49 -19.83 7.14
N TRP A 369 -3.30 -20.01 7.65
CA TRP A 369 -2.38 -21.06 7.16
C TRP A 369 -1.66 -21.80 8.27
N TRP A 370 -1.16 -22.98 7.90
CA TRP A 370 -0.19 -23.70 8.71
C TRP A 370 1.18 -23.05 8.53
N TRP A 371 1.76 -22.60 9.62
CA TRP A 371 3.07 -21.95 9.61
C TRP A 371 4.15 -22.89 9.13
N VAL A 372 5.10 -22.38 8.37
CA VAL A 372 6.32 -23.08 7.97
C VAL A 372 7.51 -22.31 8.52
N THR A 373 8.36 -22.99 9.25
CA THR A 373 9.57 -22.39 9.84
C THR A 373 10.61 -22.08 8.77
N SER A 374 11.59 -21.25 9.10
CA SER A 374 12.74 -21.00 8.21
C SER A 374 13.55 -22.27 7.88
N ALA A 375 13.43 -23.31 8.69
CA ALA A 375 14.00 -24.64 8.42
C ALA A 375 13.20 -25.45 7.40
N GLY A 376 12.03 -24.98 6.97
CA GLY A 376 11.12 -25.69 6.06
C GLY A 376 10.22 -26.71 6.75
N GLU A 377 10.09 -26.64 8.07
CA GLU A 377 9.26 -27.52 8.88
C GLU A 377 7.84 -26.94 9.03
N ILE A 378 6.82 -27.72 8.71
CA ILE A 378 5.41 -27.31 8.88
C ILE A 378 4.94 -27.52 10.31
N CYS A 379 4.21 -26.56 10.87
CA CYS A 379 3.77 -26.54 12.26
C CYS A 379 2.36 -27.15 12.44
N LEU A 380 2.21 -28.43 12.23
CA LEU A 380 0.92 -29.16 12.38
C LEU A 380 0.99 -30.29 13.44
N TYR A 381 1.89 -30.14 14.43
CA TYR A 381 2.16 -31.17 15.44
C TYR A 381 1.80 -30.74 16.88
N ASP A 382 0.90 -29.76 17.03
CA ASP A 382 0.26 -29.53 18.33
C ASP A 382 -0.74 -30.67 18.67
N ASP A 383 -1.04 -30.85 19.96
CA ASP A 383 -1.86 -32.00 20.44
C ASP A 383 -3.26 -32.06 19.77
N ALA A 384 -3.85 -30.88 19.50
CA ALA A 384 -5.15 -30.82 18.83
C ALA A 384 -5.05 -31.25 17.37
N ALA A 385 -4.03 -30.77 16.67
CA ALA A 385 -3.77 -31.13 15.27
C ALA A 385 -3.42 -32.62 15.14
N ILE A 386 -2.51 -33.15 16.01
CA ILE A 386 -2.18 -34.58 16.04
C ILE A 386 -3.46 -35.43 16.20
N THR A 387 -4.33 -35.05 17.14
CA THR A 387 -5.58 -35.78 17.39
C THR A 387 -6.52 -35.72 16.19
N ALA A 388 -6.74 -34.53 15.62
CA ALA A 388 -7.64 -34.32 14.49
C ALA A 388 -7.15 -35.00 13.21
N LEU A 389 -5.83 -35.07 13.01
CA LEU A 389 -5.20 -35.67 11.84
C LEU A 389 -4.91 -37.18 11.96
N GLY A 390 -5.37 -37.85 13.02
CA GLY A 390 -5.41 -39.31 13.12
C GLY A 390 -4.46 -39.96 14.13
N GLY A 391 -3.75 -39.17 14.95
CA GLY A 391 -3.02 -39.64 16.13
C GLY A 391 -1.53 -39.95 15.88
N ASP A 392 -1.20 -40.88 15.02
CA ASP A 392 0.21 -41.22 14.66
C ASP A 392 0.56 -40.58 13.31
N LEU A 393 1.21 -39.42 13.35
CA LEU A 393 1.52 -38.64 12.17
C LEU A 393 2.95 -38.93 11.66
N PRO A 394 3.16 -39.08 10.34
CA PRO A 394 4.51 -39.06 9.79
C PRO A 394 5.20 -37.73 10.09
N ASN A 395 6.47 -37.79 10.43
CA ASN A 395 7.25 -36.57 10.63
C ASN A 395 7.68 -36.00 9.26
N ILE A 396 7.02 -34.90 8.86
CA ILE A 396 7.44 -34.09 7.71
C ILE A 396 8.55 -33.17 8.18
N GLY A 397 9.79 -33.50 7.91
CA GLY A 397 10.94 -32.67 8.31
C GLY A 397 10.98 -31.38 7.48
N ASP A 398 11.60 -31.44 6.31
CA ASP A 398 11.82 -30.25 5.47
C ASP A 398 11.00 -30.35 4.18
N LEU A 399 10.04 -29.48 3.99
CA LEU A 399 9.13 -29.41 2.81
C LEU A 399 9.87 -29.17 1.49
N ARG A 400 11.13 -28.75 1.53
CA ARG A 400 11.99 -28.58 0.35
C ARG A 400 12.51 -29.90 -0.21
N LYS A 401 12.30 -31.01 0.51
CA LYS A 401 12.71 -32.36 0.10
C LYS A 401 11.53 -33.11 -0.51
N ALA A 402 11.84 -34.12 -1.32
CA ALA A 402 10.81 -35.00 -1.84
C ALA A 402 10.06 -35.72 -0.70
N LEU A 403 8.75 -35.63 -0.70
CA LEU A 403 7.87 -36.21 0.30
C LEU A 403 7.38 -37.60 -0.13
N ASP A 404 7.21 -38.49 0.83
CA ASP A 404 6.59 -39.79 0.62
C ASP A 404 5.05 -39.70 0.54
N PRO A 405 4.33 -40.71 0.05
CA PRO A 405 2.88 -40.69 -0.07
C PRO A 405 2.14 -40.46 1.23
N ALA A 406 2.66 -40.87 2.38
CA ALA A 406 2.01 -40.69 3.66
C ALA A 406 2.12 -39.22 4.11
N SER A 407 3.24 -38.56 3.85
CA SER A 407 3.45 -37.13 4.08
C SER A 407 2.57 -36.28 3.17
N LEU A 408 2.40 -36.65 1.90
CA LEU A 408 1.47 -35.95 0.98
C LEU A 408 0.02 -36.07 1.44
N ASP A 409 -0.43 -37.28 1.84
CA ASP A 409 -1.76 -37.50 2.42
C ASP A 409 -1.99 -36.67 3.71
N LEU A 410 -0.94 -36.55 4.55
CA LEU A 410 -1.03 -35.70 5.75
C LEU A 410 -1.23 -34.23 5.39
N LEU A 411 -0.52 -33.70 4.39
CA LEU A 411 -0.69 -32.31 3.93
C LEU A 411 -2.11 -32.10 3.37
N ASP A 412 -2.66 -33.04 2.61
CA ASP A 412 -4.03 -32.94 2.10
C ASP A 412 -5.04 -32.91 3.26
N ARG A 413 -4.91 -33.79 4.26
CA ARG A 413 -5.76 -33.76 5.47
C ARG A 413 -5.62 -32.48 6.29
N ALA A 414 -4.42 -31.94 6.39
CA ALA A 414 -4.17 -30.66 7.03
C ALA A 414 -4.86 -29.51 6.29
N GLY A 415 -4.85 -29.55 4.94
CA GLY A 415 -5.61 -28.61 4.11
C GLY A 415 -7.12 -28.71 4.33
N ASP A 416 -7.68 -29.93 4.38
CA ASP A 416 -9.12 -30.14 4.64
C ASP A 416 -9.51 -29.60 6.01
N LEU A 417 -8.66 -29.79 7.03
CA LEU A 417 -8.87 -29.25 8.38
C LEU A 417 -8.84 -27.71 8.41
N LEU A 418 -7.91 -27.11 7.70
CA LEU A 418 -7.83 -25.65 7.54
C LEU A 418 -9.06 -25.10 6.83
N ALA A 419 -9.53 -25.76 5.77
CA ALA A 419 -10.76 -25.39 5.07
C ALA A 419 -11.98 -25.47 5.98
N ALA A 420 -12.08 -26.51 6.79
CA ALA A 420 -13.17 -26.67 7.76
C ALA A 420 -13.15 -25.57 8.82
N SER A 421 -11.96 -25.21 9.33
CA SER A 421 -11.77 -24.14 10.32
C SER A 421 -12.21 -22.78 9.77
N THR A 422 -11.75 -22.41 8.58
CA THR A 422 -12.11 -21.14 7.92
C THR A 422 -13.59 -21.10 7.55
N ALA A 423 -14.17 -22.20 7.11
CA ALA A 423 -15.62 -22.31 6.87
C ALA A 423 -16.45 -22.12 8.15
N GLY A 424 -15.96 -22.65 9.28
CA GLY A 424 -16.59 -22.45 10.61
C GLY A 424 -16.59 -20.98 11.04
N LEU A 425 -15.48 -20.29 10.83
CA LEU A 425 -15.38 -18.84 11.10
C LEU A 425 -16.31 -18.03 10.18
N ALA A 426 -16.32 -18.35 8.88
CA ALA A 426 -17.22 -17.72 7.91
C ALA A 426 -18.70 -17.91 8.28
N ALA A 427 -19.09 -19.13 8.73
CA ALA A 427 -20.43 -19.40 9.20
C ALA A 427 -20.79 -18.55 10.44
N THR A 428 -19.85 -18.42 11.38
CA THR A 428 -20.02 -17.57 12.56
C THR A 428 -20.30 -16.10 12.18
N VAL A 429 -19.53 -15.56 11.22
CA VAL A 429 -19.72 -14.18 10.74
C VAL A 429 -21.07 -14.03 10.06
N ARG A 430 -21.48 -14.96 9.19
CA ARG A 430 -22.80 -14.95 8.52
C ARG A 430 -23.95 -15.01 9.52
N ASP A 431 -23.85 -15.83 10.56
CA ASP A 431 -24.86 -15.92 11.63
C ASP A 431 -24.93 -14.61 12.43
N ALA A 432 -23.78 -14.04 12.79
CA ALA A 432 -23.72 -12.79 13.57
C ALA A 432 -24.22 -11.58 12.74
N ALA A 433 -24.09 -11.61 11.44
CA ALA A 433 -24.54 -10.54 10.54
C ALA A 433 -26.05 -10.31 10.57
N GLN A 434 -26.85 -11.36 10.84
CA GLN A 434 -28.33 -11.30 10.85
C GLN A 434 -28.91 -10.69 9.54
N GLY A 435 -28.18 -10.81 8.44
CA GLY A 435 -28.48 -10.26 7.13
C GLY A 435 -27.43 -10.65 6.10
N PRO A 436 -27.35 -9.98 4.96
CA PRO A 436 -26.30 -10.24 3.99
C PRO A 436 -24.91 -10.03 4.60
N ALA A 437 -23.98 -10.91 4.28
CA ALA A 437 -22.57 -10.80 4.65
C ALA A 437 -21.69 -11.14 3.44
N GLU A 438 -20.62 -10.38 3.22
CA GLU A 438 -19.57 -10.67 2.24
C GLU A 438 -18.33 -11.14 2.99
N ILE A 439 -17.98 -12.41 2.84
CA ILE A 439 -16.79 -12.99 3.46
C ILE A 439 -15.66 -13.05 2.42
N LEU A 440 -14.52 -12.54 2.81
CA LEU A 440 -13.32 -12.47 2.00
C LEU A 440 -12.25 -13.39 2.59
N LEU A 441 -11.50 -14.06 1.76
CA LEU A 441 -10.38 -14.91 2.17
C LEU A 441 -9.07 -14.33 1.67
N LEU A 442 -8.10 -14.14 2.54
CA LEU A 442 -6.76 -13.69 2.20
C LEU A 442 -5.88 -14.87 1.77
N ALA A 443 -5.14 -14.70 0.68
CA ALA A 443 -4.18 -15.65 0.16
C ALA A 443 -2.84 -14.93 -0.15
N PHE A 444 -1.83 -15.14 0.70
CA PHE A 444 -0.48 -14.65 0.51
C PHE A 444 0.35 -15.66 -0.29
N THR A 445 0.47 -15.44 -1.59
CA THR A 445 1.00 -16.43 -2.53
C THR A 445 2.48 -16.81 -2.30
N PRO A 446 3.40 -15.92 -1.85
CA PRO A 446 4.76 -16.32 -1.54
C PRO A 446 4.89 -17.41 -0.48
N THR A 447 4.02 -17.41 0.54
CA THR A 447 4.02 -18.44 1.60
C THR A 447 3.31 -19.71 1.17
N ILE A 448 2.17 -19.60 0.46
CA ILE A 448 1.34 -20.76 0.13
C ILE A 448 1.72 -21.46 -1.17
N LEU A 449 2.52 -20.83 -2.02
CA LEU A 449 2.99 -21.33 -3.32
C LEU A 449 4.50 -21.21 -3.49
N ASP A 450 5.28 -21.25 -2.40
CA ASP A 450 6.74 -21.15 -2.44
C ASP A 450 7.31 -22.25 -3.36
N PRO A 451 8.00 -21.88 -4.47
CA PRO A 451 8.55 -22.85 -5.40
C PRO A 451 9.64 -23.75 -4.81
N SER A 452 10.26 -23.34 -3.72
CA SER A 452 11.23 -24.18 -2.99
C SER A 452 10.53 -25.31 -2.21
N MET A 453 9.24 -25.17 -1.92
CA MET A 453 8.40 -26.09 -1.18
C MET A 453 7.14 -26.46 -1.99
N PRO A 454 7.27 -27.18 -3.11
CA PRO A 454 6.21 -27.32 -4.10
C PRO A 454 4.93 -27.98 -3.60
N GLU A 455 4.98 -28.72 -2.49
CA GLU A 455 3.82 -29.40 -1.92
C GLU A 455 3.10 -28.62 -0.81
N VAL A 456 3.62 -27.45 -0.40
CA VAL A 456 3.05 -26.64 0.70
C VAL A 456 1.59 -26.23 0.41
N HIS A 457 1.26 -26.02 -0.85
CA HIS A 457 -0.10 -25.66 -1.29
C HIS A 457 -1.18 -26.70 -0.94
N ARG A 458 -0.79 -27.95 -0.65
CA ARG A 458 -1.74 -28.99 -0.23
C ARG A 458 -2.36 -28.64 1.11
N ALA A 459 -1.53 -28.16 2.04
CA ALA A 459 -1.98 -27.75 3.37
C ALA A 459 -2.53 -26.30 3.38
N ASN A 460 -1.95 -25.38 2.59
CA ASN A 460 -2.20 -23.94 2.71
C ASN A 460 -3.03 -23.32 1.59
N LEU A 461 -3.44 -24.10 0.59
CA LEU A 461 -4.40 -23.69 -0.42
C LEU A 461 -5.40 -24.84 -0.73
N PRO A 462 -6.21 -25.27 0.27
CA PRO A 462 -7.07 -26.42 0.14
C PRO A 462 -8.19 -26.23 -0.90
N SER A 463 -8.63 -27.33 -1.52
CA SER A 463 -9.74 -27.32 -2.47
C SER A 463 -11.08 -26.88 -1.84
N GLY A 464 -11.22 -26.99 -0.54
CA GLY A 464 -12.39 -26.48 0.20
C GLY A 464 -12.53 -24.94 0.17
N TRP A 465 -11.53 -24.21 -0.28
CA TRP A 465 -11.59 -22.76 -0.52
C TRP A 465 -12.07 -22.38 -1.92
N ALA A 466 -12.31 -23.36 -2.80
CA ALA A 466 -12.78 -23.09 -4.14
C ALA A 466 -14.16 -22.41 -4.15
N TRP A 467 -14.37 -21.58 -5.17
CA TRP A 467 -15.67 -20.92 -5.42
C TRP A 467 -16.83 -21.92 -5.32
N PRO A 468 -17.92 -21.62 -4.62
CA PRO A 468 -18.27 -20.38 -3.95
C PRO A 468 -18.11 -20.42 -2.40
N ALA A 469 -17.00 -20.95 -1.88
CA ALA A 469 -16.80 -21.07 -0.42
C ALA A 469 -16.83 -19.70 0.28
N PHE A 470 -16.25 -18.69 -0.36
CA PHE A 470 -16.26 -17.30 0.07
C PHE A 470 -16.78 -16.42 -1.06
N GLU A 471 -17.25 -15.22 -0.73
CA GLU A 471 -17.74 -14.26 -1.72
C GLU A 471 -16.61 -13.63 -2.52
N ARG A 472 -15.40 -13.51 -1.94
CA ARG A 472 -14.22 -12.96 -2.61
C ARG A 472 -12.93 -13.63 -2.17
N LEU A 473 -11.97 -13.67 -3.09
CA LEU A 473 -10.60 -14.06 -2.81
C LEU A 473 -9.71 -12.83 -2.92
N GLN A 474 -8.90 -12.57 -1.88
CA GLN A 474 -7.97 -11.45 -1.84
C GLN A 474 -6.54 -11.99 -1.95
N ILE A 475 -5.80 -11.52 -2.95
CA ILE A 475 -4.47 -12.04 -3.27
C ILE A 475 -3.42 -11.00 -2.90
N GLU A 476 -2.38 -11.47 -2.20
CA GLU A 476 -1.16 -10.73 -1.90
C GLU A 476 0.05 -11.45 -2.49
N ASP A 477 1.00 -10.69 -3.04
CA ASP A 477 2.23 -11.24 -3.62
C ASP A 477 3.43 -10.28 -3.48
N TYR A 478 3.38 -9.36 -2.52
CA TYR A 478 4.31 -8.23 -2.44
C TYR A 478 5.79 -8.65 -2.32
N ASP A 479 6.15 -9.75 -1.67
CA ASP A 479 7.53 -10.22 -1.63
C ASP A 479 8.08 -10.45 -3.04
N TRP A 480 7.36 -11.21 -3.87
CA TRP A 480 7.75 -11.44 -5.25
C TRP A 480 7.70 -10.18 -6.10
N LEU A 481 6.75 -9.27 -5.80
CA LEU A 481 6.63 -7.99 -6.51
C LEU A 481 7.86 -7.11 -6.26
N ILE A 482 8.28 -6.92 -5.00
CA ILE A 482 9.44 -6.11 -4.65
C ILE A 482 10.77 -6.76 -5.05
N GLU A 483 10.83 -8.10 -5.13
CA GLU A 483 11.97 -8.84 -5.66
C GLU A 483 12.05 -8.81 -7.19
N GLY A 484 10.98 -8.42 -7.88
CA GLY A 484 10.87 -8.45 -9.34
C GLY A 484 10.67 -9.85 -9.92
N ALA A 485 10.12 -10.77 -9.14
CA ALA A 485 9.83 -12.15 -9.51
C ALA A 485 8.50 -12.27 -10.30
N ASP A 486 8.32 -11.45 -11.33
CA ASP A 486 7.06 -11.33 -12.09
C ASP A 486 6.57 -12.67 -12.71
N ALA A 487 7.50 -13.56 -13.07
CA ALA A 487 7.14 -14.86 -13.59
C ALA A 487 6.44 -15.73 -12.54
N LEU A 488 6.94 -15.75 -11.31
CA LEU A 488 6.32 -16.47 -10.18
C LEU A 488 4.94 -15.92 -9.86
N ARG A 489 4.79 -14.60 -9.86
CA ARG A 489 3.51 -13.92 -9.63
C ARG A 489 2.45 -14.38 -10.64
N ARG A 490 2.79 -14.36 -11.93
CA ARG A 490 1.87 -14.80 -13.02
C ARG A 490 1.55 -16.29 -12.93
N GLU A 491 2.53 -17.12 -12.59
CA GLU A 491 2.31 -18.55 -12.36
C GLU A 491 1.36 -18.78 -11.17
N ALA A 492 1.55 -18.05 -10.08
CA ALA A 492 0.68 -18.10 -8.90
C ALA A 492 -0.76 -17.67 -9.23
N PHE A 493 -0.97 -16.58 -9.97
CA PHE A 493 -2.30 -16.19 -10.42
C PHE A 493 -2.99 -17.29 -11.22
N ASN A 494 -2.29 -17.88 -12.20
CA ASN A 494 -2.83 -18.97 -13.01
C ASN A 494 -3.14 -20.22 -12.17
N PHE A 495 -2.28 -20.54 -11.18
CA PHE A 495 -2.49 -21.67 -10.29
C PHE A 495 -3.72 -21.46 -9.40
N VAL A 496 -3.86 -20.29 -8.79
CA VAL A 496 -5.00 -19.93 -7.94
C VAL A 496 -6.29 -19.92 -8.76
N ASP A 497 -6.31 -19.30 -9.93
CA ASP A 497 -7.46 -19.26 -10.83
C ASP A 497 -7.92 -20.69 -11.21
N THR A 498 -6.96 -21.55 -11.55
CA THR A 498 -7.26 -22.94 -11.95
C THR A 498 -7.76 -23.78 -10.77
N LYS A 499 -7.14 -23.62 -9.59
CA LYS A 499 -7.43 -24.45 -8.41
C LYS A 499 -8.70 -24.02 -7.70
N LEU A 500 -8.91 -22.71 -7.55
CA LEU A 500 -10.01 -22.17 -6.74
C LEU A 500 -11.20 -21.64 -7.56
N GLY A 501 -11.01 -21.25 -8.81
CA GLY A 501 -12.09 -20.93 -9.75
C GLY A 501 -12.84 -19.62 -9.48
N TYR A 502 -12.26 -18.67 -8.74
CA TYR A 502 -12.82 -17.32 -8.59
C TYR A 502 -12.66 -16.54 -9.88
N SER A 503 -13.73 -15.92 -10.37
CA SER A 503 -13.63 -15.00 -11.50
C SER A 503 -12.90 -13.72 -11.11
N LEU A 504 -12.36 -12.97 -12.06
CA LEU A 504 -11.63 -11.72 -11.77
C LEU A 504 -12.48 -10.66 -11.06
N VAL A 505 -13.82 -10.70 -11.25
CA VAL A 505 -14.76 -9.82 -10.53
C VAL A 505 -14.86 -10.17 -9.04
N GLU A 506 -14.61 -11.44 -8.69
CA GLU A 506 -14.64 -11.95 -7.31
C GLU A 506 -13.25 -11.98 -6.67
N GLN A 507 -12.23 -11.45 -7.37
CA GLN A 507 -10.89 -11.29 -6.82
C GLN A 507 -10.63 -9.85 -6.41
N ASP A 508 -9.83 -9.69 -5.36
CA ASP A 508 -9.23 -8.43 -4.93
C ASP A 508 -7.71 -8.60 -4.94
N TYR A 509 -6.98 -7.50 -5.00
CA TYR A 509 -5.53 -7.53 -4.95
C TYR A 509 -4.99 -6.52 -3.93
N PHE A 510 -4.05 -6.96 -3.11
CA PHE A 510 -3.31 -6.16 -2.17
C PHE A 510 -1.92 -5.87 -2.73
N ALA A 511 -1.63 -4.59 -2.93
CA ALA A 511 -0.33 -4.10 -3.37
C ALA A 511 0.39 -3.43 -2.20
N GLY A 512 1.57 -3.84 -1.92
CA GLY A 512 2.45 -3.37 -0.85
C GLY A 512 3.55 -4.41 -0.79
N PHE A 513 4.45 -4.42 0.08
CA PHE A 513 4.64 -3.80 1.35
C PHE A 513 6.05 -3.16 1.36
N VAL A 514 6.22 -1.95 1.90
CA VAL A 514 7.53 -1.29 2.03
C VAL A 514 7.91 -1.29 3.51
N LEU A 515 8.65 -2.31 3.96
CA LEU A 515 9.02 -2.46 5.36
C LEU A 515 9.96 -1.34 5.81
N ASP A 516 11.06 -1.14 5.11
CA ASP A 516 12.08 -0.15 5.43
C ASP A 516 11.95 1.10 4.57
N ALA A 517 12.08 2.28 5.18
CA ALA A 517 11.97 3.56 4.48
C ALA A 517 13.07 3.74 3.42
N GLU A 518 14.21 3.09 3.57
CA GLU A 518 15.34 3.13 2.63
C GLU A 518 14.98 2.50 1.28
N ASP A 519 14.02 1.57 1.26
CA ASP A 519 13.56 0.86 0.06
C ASP A 519 12.45 1.59 -0.70
N ALA A 520 11.94 2.69 -0.17
CA ALA A 520 10.77 3.39 -0.70
C ALA A 520 10.94 3.83 -2.17
N GLU A 521 12.11 4.36 -2.54
CA GLU A 521 12.39 4.83 -3.90
C GLU A 521 12.36 3.69 -4.94
N ASP A 522 12.77 2.48 -4.54
CA ASP A 522 12.82 1.32 -5.42
C ASP A 522 11.52 0.51 -5.44
N PHE A 523 10.84 0.38 -4.29
CA PHE A 523 9.70 -0.53 -4.16
C PHE A 523 8.38 0.10 -4.59
N TRP A 524 8.09 1.37 -4.24
CA TRP A 524 6.86 2.01 -4.69
C TRP A 524 6.65 2.02 -6.21
N PRO A 525 7.69 2.26 -7.05
CA PRO A 525 7.55 2.09 -8.49
C PRO A 525 7.22 0.67 -8.95
N ARG A 526 7.66 -0.35 -8.22
CA ARG A 526 7.32 -1.76 -8.53
C ARG A 526 5.90 -2.06 -8.12
N ILE A 527 5.50 -1.61 -6.93
CA ILE A 527 4.13 -1.74 -6.42
C ILE A 527 3.14 -1.08 -7.38
N ASP A 528 3.44 0.13 -7.87
CA ASP A 528 2.59 0.84 -8.82
C ASP A 528 2.43 0.09 -10.15
N ARG A 529 3.51 -0.51 -10.67
CA ARG A 529 3.43 -1.40 -11.85
C ARG A 529 2.60 -2.65 -11.59
N GLY A 530 2.74 -3.25 -10.40
CA GLY A 530 1.94 -4.40 -10.00
C GLY A 530 0.44 -4.08 -9.98
N ILE A 531 0.07 -2.92 -9.44
CA ILE A 531 -1.30 -2.41 -9.46
C ILE A 531 -1.81 -2.28 -10.90
N ASP A 532 -1.00 -1.70 -11.79
CA ASP A 532 -1.37 -1.51 -13.20
C ASP A 532 -1.54 -2.86 -13.93
N GLU A 533 -0.64 -3.81 -13.69
CA GLU A 533 -0.71 -5.16 -14.26
C GLU A 533 -2.00 -5.88 -13.84
N VAL A 534 -2.32 -5.88 -12.56
CA VAL A 534 -3.49 -6.58 -12.03
C VAL A 534 -4.79 -5.86 -12.44
N SER A 535 -4.79 -4.53 -12.49
CA SER A 535 -5.90 -3.76 -13.06
C SER A 535 -6.14 -4.11 -14.52
N ALA A 536 -5.07 -4.25 -15.32
CA ALA A 536 -5.16 -4.64 -16.73
C ALA A 536 -5.68 -6.08 -16.92
N ARG A 537 -5.47 -6.98 -15.94
CA ARG A 537 -6.12 -8.32 -15.91
C ARG A 537 -7.63 -8.24 -15.73
N GLY A 538 -8.18 -7.14 -15.21
CA GLY A 538 -9.61 -6.95 -14.94
C GLY A 538 -10.02 -7.11 -13.47
N VAL A 539 -9.08 -7.11 -12.53
CA VAL A 539 -9.39 -7.01 -11.10
C VAL A 539 -9.75 -5.57 -10.77
N GLU A 540 -10.93 -5.37 -10.20
CA GLU A 540 -11.48 -4.03 -9.96
C GLU A 540 -11.14 -3.45 -8.58
N ARG A 541 -10.99 -4.31 -7.56
CA ARG A 541 -10.73 -3.88 -6.17
C ARG A 541 -9.25 -4.05 -5.87
N LEU A 542 -8.54 -2.93 -5.83
CA LEU A 542 -7.10 -2.86 -5.61
C LEU A 542 -6.83 -2.08 -4.33
N TYR A 543 -6.13 -2.67 -3.39
CA TYR A 543 -5.79 -2.10 -2.09
C TYR A 543 -4.31 -1.79 -2.03
N VAL A 544 -3.95 -0.73 -1.32
CA VAL A 544 -2.57 -0.39 -1.00
C VAL A 544 -2.30 -0.75 0.46
N TRP A 545 -1.35 -1.63 0.69
CA TRP A 545 -0.88 -2.04 2.01
C TRP A 545 0.45 -1.35 2.33
N ALA A 546 0.55 -0.46 3.33
CA ALA A 546 -0.54 0.02 4.18
C ALA A 546 -0.37 1.53 4.45
N LEU A 547 -1.38 2.15 5.08
CA LEU A 547 -1.39 3.57 5.38
C LEU A 547 -0.12 4.08 6.09
N PRO A 548 0.45 3.39 7.11
CA PRO A 548 1.66 3.85 7.78
C PRO A 548 2.86 4.03 6.84
N GLN A 549 3.06 3.11 5.90
CA GLN A 549 4.13 3.22 4.90
C GLN A 549 3.82 4.33 3.88
N VAL A 550 2.58 4.45 3.45
CA VAL A 550 2.12 5.52 2.54
C VAL A 550 2.39 6.90 3.15
N THR A 551 2.06 7.10 4.44
CA THR A 551 2.27 8.38 5.13
C THR A 551 3.75 8.65 5.39
N ARG A 552 4.51 7.64 5.85
CA ARG A 552 5.94 7.73 6.13
C ARG A 552 6.74 8.10 4.88
N ASP A 553 6.48 7.41 3.77
CA ASP A 553 7.28 7.51 2.55
C ASP A 553 6.80 8.65 1.63
N GLY A 554 5.65 9.25 1.94
CA GLY A 554 5.06 10.31 1.11
C GLY A 554 4.55 9.82 -0.23
N TYR A 555 4.17 8.53 -0.35
CA TYR A 555 3.65 7.97 -1.59
C TYR A 555 2.30 8.59 -1.95
N THR A 556 2.17 8.99 -3.22
CA THR A 556 0.92 9.52 -3.78
C THR A 556 0.66 8.91 -5.14
N ARG A 557 -0.62 8.67 -5.44
CA ARG A 557 -1.05 8.24 -6.76
C ARG A 557 -2.07 9.21 -7.32
N LEU A 558 -1.87 9.61 -8.57
CA LEU A 558 -2.88 10.40 -9.28
C LEU A 558 -3.81 9.47 -10.06
N PRO A 559 -5.09 9.85 -10.23
CA PRO A 559 -5.97 9.08 -11.08
C PRO A 559 -5.37 8.97 -12.46
N SER A 560 -5.44 7.79 -13.06
CA SER A 560 -5.28 7.69 -14.50
C SER A 560 -6.33 8.64 -15.10
N THR A 561 -5.88 9.65 -15.82
CA THR A 561 -6.80 10.52 -16.57
C THR A 561 -7.60 9.61 -17.47
N GLY A 562 -8.82 9.29 -17.04
CA GLY A 562 -9.62 8.23 -17.61
C GLY A 562 -9.85 8.40 -19.11
N LYS A 563 -9.09 7.68 -19.83
CA LYS A 563 -9.28 7.03 -21.13
C LYS A 563 -8.05 6.14 -21.24
N SER A 564 -8.24 4.84 -21.44
CA SER A 564 -7.22 3.83 -21.69
C SER A 564 -5.80 4.38 -21.80
N ASP A 565 -4.81 3.82 -21.12
CA ASP A 565 -3.37 4.07 -21.35
C ASP A 565 -2.90 3.76 -22.80
N MET A 566 -3.66 4.19 -23.76
CA MET A 566 -3.11 4.65 -25.00
C MET A 566 -2.59 6.06 -24.71
N GLN A 567 -1.27 6.21 -24.60
CA GLN A 567 -0.59 7.50 -24.65
C GLN A 567 -1.40 8.39 -25.57
N SER A 568 -1.85 9.56 -25.08
CA SER A 568 -2.69 10.46 -25.89
C SER A 568 -2.00 10.67 -27.23
N PHE A 569 -2.45 9.97 -28.25
CA PHE A 569 -1.83 9.96 -29.58
C PHE A 569 -2.76 10.64 -30.55
N ASP A 570 -2.26 11.71 -31.16
CA ASP A 570 -2.94 12.36 -32.26
C ASP A 570 -2.41 11.78 -33.57
N ASP A 571 -3.25 11.11 -34.33
CA ASP A 571 -2.84 10.52 -35.59
C ASP A 571 -2.59 11.57 -36.70
N VAL A 572 -1.68 12.49 -36.40
CA VAL A 572 -1.24 13.56 -37.30
C VAL A 572 0.24 13.43 -37.59
N LEU A 573 0.64 13.76 -38.82
CA LEU A 573 2.03 13.76 -39.24
C LEU A 573 2.68 15.10 -38.87
N TYR A 574 3.90 15.06 -38.33
CA TYR A 574 4.73 16.23 -38.11
C TYR A 574 4.96 16.94 -39.46
N PRO A 575 4.84 18.27 -39.54
CA PRO A 575 4.94 19.00 -40.82
C PRO A 575 6.24 18.69 -41.57
N PHE A 576 6.13 18.21 -42.80
CA PHE A 576 7.26 17.75 -43.58
C PHE A 576 8.34 18.83 -43.76
N ALA A 577 7.94 20.08 -43.98
CA ALA A 577 8.86 21.21 -44.13
C ALA A 577 9.74 21.41 -42.90
N LEU A 578 9.19 21.15 -41.71
CA LEU A 578 9.89 21.29 -40.43
C LEU A 578 10.80 20.09 -40.13
N GLY A 579 10.45 18.88 -40.57
CA GLY A 579 11.21 17.64 -40.34
C GLY A 579 12.31 17.31 -41.32
N ARG A 580 12.44 18.09 -42.42
CA ARG A 580 13.34 17.77 -43.54
C ARG A 580 14.82 17.70 -43.19
N SER A 581 15.28 18.44 -42.21
CA SER A 581 16.67 18.52 -41.78
C SER A 581 16.92 17.86 -40.44
N SER A 582 16.16 16.80 -40.11
CA SER A 582 16.27 16.10 -38.83
C SER A 582 17.60 15.37 -38.67
N ALA A 583 18.16 15.43 -37.46
CA ALA A 583 19.16 14.48 -37.01
C ALA A 583 18.44 13.25 -36.39
N VAL A 584 18.97 12.05 -36.65
CA VAL A 584 18.33 10.79 -36.20
C VAL A 584 19.37 9.96 -35.47
N ALA A 585 19.04 9.48 -34.26
CA ALA A 585 19.93 8.71 -33.42
C ALA A 585 19.19 7.50 -32.81
N PRO A 586 19.53 6.25 -33.20
CA PRO A 586 19.07 5.06 -32.53
C PRO A 586 19.83 4.87 -31.20
N GLU A 587 19.09 4.61 -30.11
CA GLU A 587 19.61 4.37 -28.77
C GLU A 587 19.29 2.96 -28.31
N PHE A 588 20.27 2.29 -27.70
CA PHE A 588 20.09 1.02 -26.95
C PHE A 588 20.47 1.20 -25.49
N SER A 589 19.89 0.41 -24.61
CA SER A 589 20.32 0.31 -23.21
C SER A 589 21.05 -1.02 -23.02
N THR A 590 22.29 -0.95 -22.57
CA THR A 590 23.15 -2.13 -22.35
C THR A 590 23.82 -2.01 -20.99
N SER A 591 23.65 -3.00 -20.14
CA SER A 591 24.42 -3.12 -18.90
C SER A 591 25.72 -3.83 -19.17
N ILE A 592 26.83 -3.20 -18.81
CA ILE A 592 28.19 -3.75 -18.97
C ILE A 592 28.82 -3.89 -17.59
N SER A 593 29.16 -5.12 -17.19
CA SER A 593 29.90 -5.41 -15.97
C SER A 593 31.28 -5.99 -16.30
N VAL A 594 32.31 -5.41 -15.69
CA VAL A 594 33.70 -5.85 -15.88
C VAL A 594 34.13 -6.64 -14.64
N THR A 595 34.61 -7.88 -14.84
CA THR A 595 35.17 -8.69 -13.76
C THR A 595 36.59 -8.23 -13.41
N ALA A 596 37.10 -8.62 -12.22
CA ALA A 596 38.46 -8.29 -11.80
C ALA A 596 39.56 -8.81 -12.74
N SER A 597 39.25 -9.80 -13.59
CA SER A 597 40.12 -10.35 -14.63
C SER A 597 40.08 -9.58 -15.95
N GLY A 598 39.28 -8.49 -16.06
CA GLY A 598 39.14 -7.66 -17.25
C GLY A 598 38.17 -8.22 -18.30
N HIS A 599 37.46 -9.32 -18.01
CA HIS A 599 36.42 -9.83 -18.91
C HIS A 599 35.11 -9.06 -18.71
N GLU A 600 34.46 -8.71 -19.81
CA GLU A 600 33.18 -8.01 -19.83
C GLU A 600 32.01 -8.99 -19.97
N ARG A 601 30.97 -8.79 -19.16
CA ARG A 601 29.62 -9.32 -19.39
C ARG A 601 28.74 -8.18 -19.90
N ARG A 602 28.07 -8.39 -21.04
CA ARG A 602 27.19 -7.41 -21.65
C ARG A 602 25.78 -7.99 -21.66
N ASN A 603 24.84 -7.22 -21.15
CA ASN A 603 23.42 -7.57 -21.13
C ASN A 603 22.63 -6.46 -21.83
N ALA A 604 22.00 -6.79 -22.96
CA ALA A 604 21.12 -5.86 -23.66
C ALA A 604 19.79 -5.78 -22.90
N LEU A 605 19.50 -4.61 -22.33
CA LEU A 605 18.25 -4.37 -21.58
C LEU A 605 17.08 -4.11 -22.53
N TRP A 606 17.37 -3.65 -23.74
CA TRP A 606 16.35 -3.41 -24.76
C TRP A 606 16.55 -4.32 -25.96
N SER A 607 15.47 -4.98 -26.40
CA SER A 607 15.47 -5.78 -27.63
C SER A 607 15.47 -4.94 -28.91
N ASN A 608 14.91 -3.71 -28.83
CA ASN A 608 14.79 -2.78 -29.95
C ASN A 608 15.41 -1.43 -29.62
N ALA A 609 16.02 -0.80 -30.61
CA ALA A 609 16.45 0.57 -30.50
C ALA A 609 15.27 1.51 -30.26
N ARG A 610 15.48 2.58 -29.53
CA ARG A 610 14.57 3.71 -29.40
C ARG A 610 15.09 4.86 -30.24
N MET A 611 14.26 5.41 -31.11
CA MET A 611 14.67 6.48 -32.00
C MET A 611 14.55 7.84 -31.33
N HIS A 612 15.60 8.63 -31.47
CA HIS A 612 15.64 10.04 -31.12
C HIS A 612 15.78 10.86 -32.40
N PHE A 613 15.02 11.95 -32.47
CA PHE A 613 15.09 12.89 -33.59
C PHE A 613 15.35 14.27 -33.03
N ASP A 614 16.15 15.06 -33.71
CA ASP A 614 16.24 16.51 -33.52
C ASP A 614 15.81 17.21 -34.81
N VAL A 615 14.66 17.86 -34.77
CA VAL A 615 14.04 18.53 -35.92
C VAL A 615 14.25 20.04 -35.89
N GLY A 616 15.10 20.53 -34.96
CA GLY A 616 15.32 21.94 -34.69
C GLY A 616 16.29 22.69 -35.64
N PRO A 617 17.36 22.05 -36.14
CA PRO A 617 18.47 22.81 -36.77
C PRO A 617 18.03 23.64 -37.95
N GLY A 618 18.41 24.90 -37.95
CA GLY A 618 18.32 25.82 -39.08
C GLY A 618 17.48 27.07 -38.83
N ILE A 619 17.68 28.06 -39.68
CA ILE A 619 16.90 29.30 -39.69
C ILE A 619 15.51 29.01 -40.23
N ARG A 620 14.49 29.46 -39.53
CA ARG A 620 13.07 29.27 -39.86
C ARG A 620 12.45 30.60 -40.30
N SER A 621 11.58 30.55 -41.28
CA SER A 621 10.74 31.68 -41.60
C SER A 621 9.69 31.91 -40.48
N GLU A 622 9.14 33.11 -40.42
CA GLU A 622 8.06 33.42 -39.44
C GLU A 622 6.90 32.46 -39.58
N THR A 623 6.55 32.04 -40.80
CA THR A 623 5.47 31.07 -41.04
C THR A 623 5.79 29.68 -40.49
N GLU A 624 7.02 29.19 -40.69
CA GLU A 624 7.47 27.90 -40.15
C GLU A 624 7.53 27.93 -38.62
N LEU A 625 7.99 29.02 -38.01
CA LEU A 625 7.97 29.18 -36.57
C LEU A 625 6.54 29.23 -36.01
N ALA A 626 5.63 29.91 -36.67
CA ALA A 626 4.21 29.95 -36.27
C ALA A 626 3.59 28.56 -36.36
N GLU A 627 3.88 27.78 -37.42
CA GLU A 627 3.44 26.40 -37.55
C GLU A 627 4.01 25.49 -36.44
N LEU A 628 5.31 25.62 -36.18
CA LEU A 628 5.99 24.89 -35.10
C LEU A 628 5.38 25.18 -33.72
N ILE A 629 5.20 26.45 -33.36
CA ILE A 629 4.62 26.88 -32.11
C ILE A 629 3.17 26.36 -31.98
N ALA A 630 2.37 26.47 -33.04
CA ALA A 630 1.01 25.99 -33.09
C ALA A 630 0.94 24.46 -32.88
N PHE A 631 1.85 23.75 -33.58
CA PHE A 631 1.95 22.28 -33.46
C PHE A 631 2.35 21.85 -32.05
N PHE A 632 3.37 22.47 -31.44
CA PHE A 632 3.83 22.18 -30.07
C PHE A 632 2.73 22.44 -29.04
N ARG A 633 2.06 23.59 -29.13
CA ARG A 633 0.96 23.93 -28.22
C ARG A 633 -0.23 22.99 -28.35
N ALA A 634 -0.58 22.58 -29.58
CA ALA A 634 -1.66 21.63 -29.80
C ALA A 634 -1.35 20.21 -29.24
N ARG A 635 -0.08 19.85 -29.11
CA ARG A 635 0.38 18.59 -28.51
C ARG A 635 0.61 18.70 -26.99
N HIS A 636 0.45 19.89 -26.40
CA HIS A 636 0.76 20.16 -24.99
C HIS A 636 2.17 19.72 -24.61
N GLY A 637 3.18 20.06 -25.46
CA GLY A 637 4.54 19.58 -25.29
C GLY A 637 4.64 18.05 -25.42
N PRO A 638 5.23 17.34 -24.42
CA PRO A 638 5.37 15.89 -24.41
C PRO A 638 4.09 15.09 -24.21
N ALA A 639 2.97 15.73 -23.85
CA ALA A 639 1.76 15.04 -23.38
C ALA A 639 1.04 14.22 -24.46
N ARG A 640 1.20 14.57 -25.75
CA ARG A 640 0.49 13.90 -26.86
C ARG A 640 1.47 13.44 -27.93
N GLY A 641 1.35 12.17 -28.28
CA GLY A 641 2.12 11.58 -29.38
C GLY A 641 1.61 12.02 -30.76
N PHE A 642 2.47 11.90 -31.76
CA PHE A 642 2.18 12.15 -33.17
C PHE A 642 3.12 11.34 -34.06
N ARG A 643 2.91 11.37 -35.38
CA ARG A 643 3.76 10.65 -36.33
C ARG A 643 4.86 11.57 -36.90
N ILE A 644 6.04 11.01 -37.08
CA ILE A 644 7.11 11.61 -37.90
C ILE A 644 7.54 10.66 -39.02
N SER A 645 7.75 11.20 -40.23
CA SER A 645 8.38 10.44 -41.29
C SER A 645 9.90 10.52 -41.11
N ASP A 646 10.53 9.38 -40.78
CA ASP A 646 12.00 9.31 -40.71
C ASP A 646 12.58 9.54 -42.11
N PRO A 647 13.38 10.59 -42.31
CA PRO A 647 13.95 10.86 -43.62
C PRO A 647 14.92 9.78 -44.11
N PHE A 648 15.46 8.98 -43.21
CA PHE A 648 16.45 7.95 -43.53
C PHE A 648 15.86 6.53 -43.51
N ASP A 649 14.75 6.27 -42.76
CA ASP A 649 14.22 4.92 -42.59
C ASP A 649 12.69 4.91 -42.49
N HIS A 650 12.00 4.92 -43.63
CA HIS A 650 10.53 4.94 -43.73
C HIS A 650 9.96 3.85 -44.69
N SER A 651 10.76 2.89 -45.13
CA SER A 651 10.32 1.85 -46.09
C SER A 651 10.74 0.45 -45.68
N SER A 652 9.91 -0.54 -45.97
CA SER A 652 10.20 -1.95 -45.85
C SER A 652 11.28 -2.42 -46.86
N ALA A 653 11.41 -1.72 -47.99
CA ALA A 653 12.40 -1.99 -49.05
C ALA A 653 13.70 -1.25 -48.75
N GLY A 654 14.57 -1.82 -47.94
CA GLY A 654 15.78 -1.15 -47.46
C GLY A 654 15.42 0.01 -46.52
N MET A 655 15.97 1.20 -46.73
CA MET A 655 15.68 2.37 -45.86
C MET A 655 14.57 3.25 -46.45
N THR A 656 14.66 3.56 -47.78
CA THR A 656 13.80 4.53 -48.45
C THR A 656 13.31 4.02 -49.83
N GLY A 657 13.46 2.72 -50.12
CA GLY A 657 13.10 2.11 -51.40
C GLY A 657 11.60 2.03 -51.65
N VAL A 658 11.22 1.65 -52.87
CA VAL A 658 9.80 1.42 -53.18
C VAL A 658 9.36 0.05 -52.68
N PRO A 659 8.30 -0.04 -51.85
CA PRO A 659 7.84 -1.30 -51.26
C PRO A 659 7.37 -2.32 -52.31
N THR A 660 7.61 -3.59 -52.03
CA THR A 660 7.09 -4.72 -52.80
C THR A 660 6.42 -5.73 -51.86
N ALA A 661 5.46 -6.50 -52.33
CA ALA A 661 4.74 -7.49 -51.51
C ALA A 661 5.66 -8.60 -50.94
N LEU A 662 6.93 -8.66 -51.28
CA LEU A 662 7.88 -9.68 -50.86
C LEU A 662 8.97 -9.15 -49.88
N ASP A 663 8.92 -7.91 -49.44
CA ASP A 663 10.02 -7.26 -48.69
C ASP A 663 10.27 -7.94 -47.32
N GLN A 664 9.30 -7.96 -46.45
CA GLN A 664 9.47 -8.41 -45.06
C GLN A 664 8.68 -9.69 -44.79
N LEU A 665 9.33 -10.66 -44.15
CA LEU A 665 8.65 -11.87 -43.66
C LEU A 665 7.95 -11.56 -42.33
N LEU A 666 6.63 -11.72 -42.29
CA LEU A 666 5.80 -11.49 -41.09
C LEU A 666 5.59 -12.78 -40.29
N GLY A 667 5.64 -13.94 -40.95
CA GLY A 667 5.47 -15.23 -40.34
C GLY A 667 5.12 -16.30 -41.36
N THR A 668 4.83 -17.49 -40.83
CA THR A 668 4.44 -18.69 -41.64
C THR A 668 3.03 -19.09 -41.23
N GLY A 669 2.20 -19.43 -42.20
CA GLY A 669 0.85 -19.98 -41.99
C GLY A 669 0.86 -21.30 -41.24
N ASP A 670 -0.11 -21.49 -40.37
CA ASP A 670 -0.37 -22.69 -39.59
C ASP A 670 -1.78 -23.29 -39.84
N GLY A 671 -2.51 -22.70 -40.80
CA GLY A 671 -3.89 -23.09 -41.11
C GLY A 671 -4.95 -22.52 -40.14
N VAL A 672 -4.56 -21.81 -39.08
CA VAL A 672 -5.46 -21.30 -38.02
C VAL A 672 -5.33 -19.78 -37.85
N ARG A 673 -4.11 -19.27 -37.77
CA ARG A 673 -3.82 -17.84 -37.53
C ARG A 673 -4.03 -17.03 -38.80
N ALA A 674 -4.84 -15.99 -38.70
CA ALA A 674 -5.08 -15.03 -39.79
C ALA A 674 -4.42 -13.65 -39.54
N ASP A 675 -4.02 -13.34 -38.28
CA ASP A 675 -3.48 -12.05 -37.89
C ASP A 675 -1.95 -12.06 -37.85
N PHE A 676 -1.32 -11.04 -38.45
CA PHE A 676 0.13 -10.90 -38.54
C PHE A 676 0.56 -9.47 -38.28
N GLN A 677 1.52 -9.29 -37.35
CA GLN A 677 2.11 -7.99 -37.06
C GLN A 677 3.06 -7.57 -38.20
N LEU A 678 2.94 -6.34 -38.67
CA LEU A 678 3.94 -5.76 -39.56
C LEU A 678 5.27 -5.57 -38.85
N MET A 679 6.33 -6.08 -39.45
CA MET A 679 7.68 -6.07 -38.88
C MET A 679 8.69 -5.63 -39.91
N LYS A 680 9.76 -4.97 -39.45
CA LYS A 680 10.95 -4.68 -40.28
C LYS A 680 12.18 -5.27 -39.61
N SER A 681 12.97 -6.00 -40.43
CA SER A 681 14.20 -6.67 -39.99
C SER A 681 15.43 -5.86 -40.45
N TYR A 682 16.39 -5.72 -39.51
CA TYR A 682 17.66 -5.03 -39.74
C TYR A 682 18.83 -6.00 -39.55
N GLY A 683 19.78 -5.96 -40.48
CA GLY A 683 20.97 -6.79 -40.45
C GLY A 683 20.84 -8.11 -41.22
N PRO A 684 21.97 -8.72 -41.61
CA PRO A 684 21.99 -10.03 -42.28
C PRO A 684 22.02 -11.19 -41.29
N GLY A 685 21.44 -12.32 -41.68
CA GLY A 685 21.57 -13.58 -40.95
C GLY A 685 20.55 -13.83 -39.83
N PRO A 686 20.79 -14.83 -38.98
CA PRO A 686 19.81 -15.27 -37.96
C PRO A 686 19.70 -14.31 -36.76
N GLU A 687 20.63 -13.42 -36.55
CA GLU A 687 20.65 -12.47 -35.42
C GLU A 687 20.20 -11.05 -35.88
N GLN A 688 19.09 -11.00 -36.59
CA GLN A 688 18.48 -9.74 -37.00
C GLN A 688 17.77 -9.04 -35.85
N GLN A 689 17.87 -7.72 -35.79
CA GLN A 689 16.93 -6.92 -35.00
C GLN A 689 15.61 -6.88 -35.77
N VAL A 690 14.50 -7.24 -35.10
CA VAL A 690 13.16 -7.17 -35.67
C VAL A 690 12.38 -6.08 -34.95
N ARG A 691 11.92 -5.06 -35.69
CA ARG A 691 11.15 -3.94 -35.18
C ARG A 691 9.69 -4.10 -35.56
N PRO A 692 8.75 -4.11 -34.58
CA PRO A 692 7.32 -4.00 -34.88
C PRO A 692 7.02 -2.64 -35.49
N ILE A 693 6.22 -2.60 -36.56
CA ILE A 693 5.78 -1.38 -37.22
C ILE A 693 4.33 -1.12 -36.84
N THR A 694 4.10 -0.14 -35.99
CA THR A 694 2.80 0.20 -35.43
C THR A 694 2.05 1.28 -36.23
N ARG A 695 2.78 2.05 -37.06
CA ARG A 695 2.23 3.17 -37.85
C ARG A 695 2.53 3.04 -39.36
N PRO A 696 2.05 1.95 -40.00
CA PRO A 696 2.20 1.83 -41.46
C PRO A 696 1.30 2.84 -42.18
N ARG A 697 1.71 3.25 -43.37
CA ARG A 697 0.88 4.03 -44.30
C ARG A 697 0.00 3.08 -45.09
N GLY A 698 -1.29 3.02 -44.79
CA GLY A 698 -2.22 2.02 -45.32
C GLY A 698 -2.33 2.01 -46.82
N ASP A 699 -2.13 3.17 -47.50
CA ASP A 699 -2.14 3.32 -48.93
C ASP A 699 -0.91 2.69 -49.64
N SER A 700 0.15 2.40 -48.89
CA SER A 700 1.40 1.81 -49.42
C SER A 700 1.52 0.31 -49.17
N LEU A 701 0.56 -0.30 -48.44
CA LEU A 701 0.67 -1.67 -47.97
C LEU A 701 0.37 -2.68 -49.09
N LEU A 702 1.32 -3.58 -49.31
CA LEU A 702 1.23 -4.70 -50.22
C LEU A 702 1.49 -6.02 -49.48
N VAL A 703 0.60 -6.99 -49.60
CA VAL A 703 0.68 -8.25 -48.87
C VAL A 703 0.77 -9.42 -49.87
N SER A 704 1.56 -10.45 -49.53
CA SER A 704 1.62 -11.71 -50.24
C SER A 704 1.54 -12.92 -49.32
N VAL A 705 0.94 -14.01 -49.82
CA VAL A 705 0.86 -15.30 -49.18
C VAL A 705 1.43 -16.36 -50.13
N GLY A 706 2.40 -17.13 -49.67
CA GLY A 706 3.09 -18.12 -50.52
C GLY A 706 3.74 -17.53 -51.78
N GLY A 707 4.20 -16.28 -51.70
CA GLY A 707 4.82 -15.55 -52.81
C GLY A 707 3.84 -14.92 -53.79
N VAL A 708 2.52 -15.02 -53.58
CA VAL A 708 1.50 -14.45 -54.46
C VAL A 708 0.87 -13.22 -53.76
N GLN A 709 0.88 -12.10 -54.43
CA GLN A 709 0.24 -10.87 -53.90
C GLN A 709 -1.28 -11.07 -53.76
N THR A 710 -1.85 -10.64 -52.64
CA THR A 710 -3.27 -10.72 -52.34
C THR A 710 -3.82 -9.34 -51.91
N GLY A 711 -5.10 -9.13 -52.18
CA GLY A 711 -5.87 -7.99 -51.68
C GLY A 711 -6.87 -8.38 -50.57
N ASP A 712 -6.88 -9.68 -50.17
CA ASP A 712 -7.78 -10.21 -49.16
C ASP A 712 -7.18 -10.03 -47.74
N TRP A 713 -7.10 -8.79 -47.32
CA TRP A 713 -6.61 -8.40 -45.99
C TRP A 713 -7.24 -7.08 -45.52
N THR A 714 -7.19 -6.86 -44.22
CA THR A 714 -7.56 -5.60 -43.58
C THR A 714 -6.44 -5.15 -42.64
N LEU A 715 -6.23 -3.82 -42.57
CA LEU A 715 -5.29 -3.24 -41.61
C LEU A 715 -6.02 -2.89 -40.31
N GLY A 716 -5.64 -3.55 -39.22
CA GLY A 716 -6.10 -3.29 -37.87
C GLY A 716 -5.22 -2.24 -37.14
N PRO A 717 -5.51 -1.95 -35.89
CA PRO A 717 -4.74 -1.04 -35.05
C PRO A 717 -3.29 -1.53 -34.86
N LEU A 718 -2.38 -0.59 -34.64
CA LEU A 718 -0.97 -0.87 -34.33
C LEU A 718 -0.24 -1.72 -35.37
N GLY A 719 -0.69 -1.69 -36.63
CA GLY A 719 0.01 -2.38 -37.74
C GLY A 719 -0.21 -3.89 -37.79
N VAL A 720 -1.28 -4.39 -37.22
CA VAL A 720 -1.71 -5.77 -37.39
C VAL A 720 -2.49 -5.89 -38.71
N ILE A 721 -2.13 -6.85 -39.57
CA ILE A 721 -2.90 -7.22 -40.75
C ILE A 721 -3.71 -8.48 -40.46
N SER A 722 -4.99 -8.48 -40.81
CA SER A 722 -5.88 -9.65 -40.74
C SER A 722 -6.18 -10.13 -42.14
N LEU A 723 -5.83 -11.36 -42.47
CA LEU A 723 -6.13 -12.00 -43.73
C LEU A 723 -7.58 -12.52 -43.73
N GLY A 724 -8.28 -12.47 -44.85
CA GLY A 724 -9.65 -12.97 -44.97
C GLY A 724 -9.78 -14.48 -44.72
N SER A 725 -8.67 -15.24 -44.85
CA SER A 725 -8.58 -16.67 -44.49
C SER A 725 -7.19 -16.99 -43.97
N ALA A 726 -7.11 -17.92 -42.99
CA ALA A 726 -5.83 -18.39 -42.46
C ALA A 726 -4.97 -19.05 -43.56
N PRO A 727 -3.69 -18.63 -43.72
CA PRO A 727 -2.77 -19.18 -44.68
C PRO A 727 -2.49 -20.68 -44.38
N ALA A 728 -2.36 -21.49 -45.45
CA ALA A 728 -2.03 -22.91 -45.33
C ALA A 728 -0.71 -23.10 -44.56
N GLU A 729 -0.57 -24.26 -43.91
CA GLU A 729 0.64 -24.62 -43.19
C GLU A 729 1.89 -24.53 -44.09
N GLY A 730 2.91 -23.82 -43.57
CA GLY A 730 4.16 -23.57 -44.30
C GLY A 730 4.12 -22.45 -45.32
N ALA A 731 3.01 -21.79 -45.59
CA ALA A 731 2.91 -20.65 -46.50
C ALA A 731 3.50 -19.39 -45.86
N GLU A 732 4.52 -18.80 -46.49
CA GLU A 732 5.10 -17.54 -46.02
C GLU A 732 4.12 -16.36 -46.20
N VAL A 733 3.91 -15.57 -45.15
CA VAL A 733 3.19 -14.29 -45.20
C VAL A 733 4.22 -13.16 -45.21
N ARG A 734 4.21 -12.38 -46.29
CA ARG A 734 5.13 -11.26 -46.45
C ARG A 734 4.38 -9.96 -46.75
N ALA A 735 5.02 -8.82 -46.39
CA ALA A 735 4.45 -7.51 -46.72
C ALA A 735 5.54 -6.49 -47.06
N GLY A 736 5.14 -5.52 -47.89
CA GLY A 736 5.89 -4.30 -48.13
C GLY A 736 5.05 -3.08 -47.82
N PHE A 737 5.67 -2.07 -47.24
CA PHE A 737 4.98 -0.86 -46.76
C PHE A 737 5.90 0.32 -46.54
N LEU A 738 5.33 1.51 -46.57
CA LEU A 738 5.91 2.70 -45.99
C LEU A 738 5.37 2.88 -44.58
N PHE A 739 6.15 3.51 -43.68
CA PHE A 739 5.73 3.71 -42.31
C PHE A 739 6.22 5.03 -41.74
N ASP A 740 5.57 5.48 -40.71
CA ASP A 740 5.95 6.61 -39.87
C ASP A 740 6.35 6.10 -38.47
N VAL A 741 7.13 6.89 -37.75
CA VAL A 741 7.56 6.60 -36.39
C VAL A 741 6.64 7.35 -35.42
N PRO A 742 6.00 6.68 -34.44
CA PRO A 742 5.27 7.35 -33.37
C PRO A 742 6.26 8.04 -32.43
N VAL A 743 6.09 9.35 -32.24
CA VAL A 743 6.97 10.16 -31.39
C VAL A 743 6.20 11.13 -30.52
N ARG A 744 6.87 11.71 -29.54
CA ARG A 744 6.46 12.90 -28.81
C ARG A 744 7.60 13.89 -28.70
N PHE A 745 7.30 15.13 -28.33
CA PHE A 745 8.34 16.03 -27.89
C PHE A 745 9.06 15.46 -26.66
N ALA A 746 10.36 15.64 -26.57
CA ALA A 746 11.14 15.14 -25.42
C ALA A 746 11.07 16.10 -24.23
N GLU A 747 10.81 17.39 -24.47
CA GLU A 747 10.86 18.47 -23.48
C GLU A 747 9.57 19.27 -23.43
N ASP A 748 9.25 19.81 -22.26
CA ASP A 748 8.09 20.68 -22.03
C ASP A 748 8.26 22.10 -22.60
N ARG A 749 9.45 22.41 -23.12
CA ARG A 749 9.84 23.73 -23.62
C ARG A 749 10.49 23.63 -24.99
N ILE A 750 10.19 24.60 -25.86
CA ILE A 750 10.96 24.86 -27.06
C ILE A 750 11.58 26.26 -26.98
N ASP A 751 12.87 26.37 -27.30
CA ASP A 751 13.57 27.63 -27.31
C ASP A 751 13.63 28.19 -28.76
N ILE A 752 13.14 29.41 -28.93
CA ILE A 752 13.07 30.10 -30.18
C ILE A 752 13.76 31.46 -30.03
N ALA A 753 14.69 31.75 -30.90
CA ALA A 753 15.38 33.04 -30.94
C ALA A 753 15.07 33.79 -32.24
N GLY A 754 14.75 35.07 -32.15
CA GLY A 754 14.61 35.95 -33.30
C GLY A 754 15.99 36.35 -33.84
N ILE A 755 16.24 36.14 -35.12
CA ILE A 755 17.54 36.51 -35.78
C ILE A 755 17.42 37.84 -36.50
N ASN A 756 16.29 38.11 -37.20
CA ASN A 756 15.99 39.38 -37.88
C ASN A 756 14.47 39.57 -38.01
N PHE A 757 14.05 40.62 -38.74
CA PHE A 757 12.65 41.06 -38.82
C PHE A 757 11.65 40.00 -39.34
N ALA A 758 12.10 38.95 -40.03
CA ALA A 758 11.20 37.94 -40.61
C ALA A 758 11.75 36.52 -40.49
N ALA A 759 12.73 36.28 -39.64
CA ALA A 759 13.30 34.95 -39.42
C ALA A 759 13.77 34.76 -37.98
N GLY A 760 13.65 33.54 -37.48
CA GLY A 760 14.16 33.08 -36.21
C GLY A 760 14.78 31.69 -36.33
N GLU A 761 15.33 31.19 -35.27
CA GLU A 761 15.83 29.82 -35.20
C GLU A 761 15.29 29.09 -33.98
N ALA A 762 15.14 27.79 -34.15
CA ALA A 762 14.94 26.86 -33.05
C ALA A 762 16.14 25.89 -33.09
N PRO A 763 17.15 26.09 -32.22
CA PRO A 763 18.45 25.41 -32.38
C PRO A 763 18.35 23.91 -32.13
N SER A 764 17.39 23.46 -31.32
CA SER A 764 17.11 22.05 -31.04
C SER A 764 15.62 21.85 -30.70
N ILE A 765 15.04 20.81 -31.27
CA ILE A 765 13.69 20.35 -30.99
C ILE A 765 13.74 18.83 -30.89
N PRO A 766 14.08 18.30 -29.71
CA PRO A 766 14.23 16.86 -29.54
C PRO A 766 12.85 16.17 -29.49
N LEU A 767 12.74 15.12 -30.31
CA LEU A 767 11.61 14.18 -30.28
C LEU A 767 12.13 12.80 -29.90
N ILE A 768 11.29 12.04 -29.19
CA ILE A 768 11.61 10.70 -28.74
C ILE A 768 10.51 9.73 -29.17
N GLU A 769 10.92 8.54 -29.66
CA GLU A 769 10.01 7.49 -30.09
C GLU A 769 9.15 7.00 -28.92
N LEU A 770 7.87 6.84 -29.18
CA LEU A 770 6.92 6.18 -28.29
C LEU A 770 6.97 4.68 -28.57
N ARG A 771 7.15 3.89 -27.52
CA ARG A 771 7.01 2.43 -27.60
C ARG A 771 5.54 2.08 -27.46
N GLU A 772 4.92 1.75 -28.58
CA GLU A 772 3.56 1.23 -28.60
C GLU A 772 3.62 -0.30 -28.44
N ALA A 773 2.79 -0.88 -27.57
CA ALA A 773 2.64 -2.32 -27.47
C ALA A 773 1.92 -2.81 -28.73
N GLY A 774 2.61 -3.61 -29.54
CA GLY A 774 2.06 -4.28 -30.72
C GLY A 774 1.56 -5.66 -30.38
#